data_3fd121cf98238240aa91d45fa2b8d7e5
#
_entry.id   3fd121cf98238240aa91d45fa2b8d7e5
#
_cell.length_a   1.000
_cell.length_b   1.000
_cell.length_c   1.000
_cell.angle_alpha   90.00
_cell.angle_beta   90.00
_cell.angle_gamma   90.00
#
_symmetry.space_group_name_H-M   'P 1'
#
loop_
_entity.id
_entity.type
_entity.pdbx_description
1 polymer ?
#
loop_
_entity_poly.entity_id
_entity_poly.type
_entity_poly.pdbx_seq_one_letter_code
_entity_poly.pdbx_strand_id
1 'polypeptide(L)'
;MELDIAEEAYNIEMASAYAATPPLDASESTERHLEDCLSTIKEAFVAINNIRKRSPKRVAKATKKILKKYKRIAYHTFLKAYTTEQAHLVESLRHLQARDIPTPKNFNQAIESTFQEYWNEAIAQEIANLKAYGVYRFEKLPPGCRPVNSHYIFKIKANSEGLVDRFKARLVAEGFRQRFGIEYIKTHASVCKMQTFRAQMAHCAEHDLIHEIIDVKSAYLEALMDPEIPVYINIPGQPAPEGMAARLLKSLYGTRQAGHNWHETIVPLLKDWDFVQSPADPCCFIHQTADNDFCIICLFVDDFSITSTRTSTKSRDNFFEKVNKKYKTSKADDKNVYLGIRCRRLAPHVMFLDQEPYVKDFLHMYGFSDLRPTSTPTSGLQLFKDQQPMEQSEKDAMSKHPYRQVIGSLRYLEQCTRPDISFALNRLSRYQANPGLPHWQELKHLCRYVSGTQSYGIMYGKGVYPMHKELQHDLSGALQCFVDSDHAADKKTRRSCTGYIFYSRGGPISWRSRLQNSTSLSTTEAEFQAASDAGCENIWLRRLLGEYTNLAITRINGLLVPKDFEAPKMTQQFFDSEVPTMFHEDNIGCIKCSEDPVLHGRMKHIDIKYHKIKEFVANKTAKLIYVPTHRQIADLLTKSLPKATFQKLRDCMVIDPFNSGNTYNKTS
;
A
#
# COMPACT_ATOMS: atom_id res chain seq x y z
N MET A 1 25.22 27.13 -25.69
CA MET A 1 26.14 27.80 -24.73
C MET A 1 25.77 29.26 -24.53
N GLU A 2 25.52 30.06 -25.58
CA GLU A 2 24.98 31.44 -25.40
C GLU A 2 23.50 31.47 -25.04
N LEU A 3 22.71 30.54 -25.57
CA LEU A 3 21.28 30.35 -25.18
C LEU A 3 21.12 29.90 -23.72
N ASP A 4 21.98 28.99 -23.22
CA ASP A 4 21.96 28.54 -21.82
C ASP A 4 22.27 29.67 -20.82
N ILE A 5 23.12 30.64 -21.25
CA ILE A 5 23.48 31.79 -20.43
C ILE A 5 22.37 32.86 -20.43
N ALA A 6 21.67 33.02 -21.55
CA ALA A 6 20.54 33.96 -21.65
C ALA A 6 19.33 33.44 -20.85
N GLU A 7 19.07 32.13 -20.86
CA GLU A 7 18.01 31.51 -20.08
C GLU A 7 18.32 31.50 -18.57
N GLU A 8 19.59 31.32 -18.19
CA GLU A 8 20.03 31.51 -16.80
C GLU A 8 19.95 32.97 -16.33
N ALA A 9 20.24 33.95 -17.20
CA ALA A 9 20.09 35.37 -16.90
C ALA A 9 18.59 35.74 -16.73
N TYR A 10 17.70 35.26 -17.60
CA TYR A 10 16.26 35.46 -17.50
C TYR A 10 15.68 34.87 -16.20
N ASN A 11 16.09 33.65 -15.80
CA ASN A 11 15.66 33.03 -14.55
C ASN A 11 16.18 33.78 -13.31
N ILE A 12 17.31 34.43 -13.38
CA ILE A 12 17.88 35.31 -12.33
C ILE A 12 17.15 36.65 -12.30
N GLU A 13 16.80 37.23 -13.45
CA GLU A 13 15.99 38.46 -13.54
C GLU A 13 14.56 38.23 -13.04
N MET A 14 13.96 37.08 -13.35
CA MET A 14 12.62 36.70 -12.82
C MET A 14 12.66 36.48 -11.31
N ALA A 15 13.68 35.81 -10.77
CA ALA A 15 13.85 35.66 -9.32
C ALA A 15 14.11 37.02 -8.63
N SER A 16 14.83 37.94 -9.30
CA SER A 16 15.09 39.27 -8.83
C SER A 16 13.87 40.19 -8.91
N ALA A 17 13.04 40.05 -9.96
CA ALA A 17 11.77 40.78 -10.11
C ALA A 17 10.73 40.31 -9.09
N TYR A 18 10.69 39.02 -8.78
CA TYR A 18 9.80 38.44 -7.74
C TYR A 18 10.23 38.88 -6.33
N ALA A 19 11.56 39.01 -6.10
CA ALA A 19 12.11 39.51 -4.83
C ALA A 19 12.00 41.06 -4.69
N ALA A 20 11.81 41.78 -5.79
CA ALA A 20 11.63 43.25 -5.81
C ALA A 20 10.18 43.71 -5.64
N THR A 21 9.20 42.78 -5.67
CA THR A 21 7.78 43.05 -5.37
C THR A 21 7.33 42.16 -4.22
N PRO A 22 7.67 42.49 -2.98
CA PRO A 22 7.16 41.75 -1.83
C PRO A 22 5.64 41.87 -1.77
N PRO A 23 4.92 40.84 -1.31
CA PRO A 23 3.50 40.96 -0.99
C PRO A 23 3.29 42.06 0.05
N LEU A 24 2.18 42.77 -0.05
CA LEU A 24 1.84 43.98 0.70
C LEU A 24 1.87 43.85 2.24
N ASP A 25 2.04 42.63 2.79
CA ASP A 25 2.08 42.32 4.21
C ASP A 25 3.22 41.35 4.61
N ALA A 26 4.37 41.42 3.96
CA ALA A 26 5.53 40.61 4.34
C ALA A 26 6.02 40.96 5.75
N SER A 27 6.24 39.95 6.61
CA SER A 27 6.82 40.18 7.93
C SER A 27 8.29 40.71 7.81
N GLU A 28 8.75 41.51 8.77
CA GLU A 28 10.15 42.02 8.81
C GLU A 28 11.22 40.91 8.70
N SER A 29 10.87 39.68 9.10
CA SER A 29 11.73 38.51 8.98
C SER A 29 11.86 38.03 7.53
N THR A 30 10.78 38.11 6.75
CA THR A 30 10.71 37.71 5.34
C THR A 30 11.47 38.70 4.47
N GLU A 31 11.32 40.02 4.74
CA GLU A 31 12.06 41.07 4.07
C GLU A 31 13.56 40.91 4.27
N ARG A 32 14.05 40.68 5.50
CA ARG A 32 15.46 40.40 5.78
C ARG A 32 16.01 39.20 5.03
N HIS A 33 15.24 38.09 4.96
CA HIS A 33 15.69 36.91 4.22
C HIS A 33 15.70 37.13 2.71
N LEU A 34 14.82 37.96 2.16
CA LEU A 34 14.82 38.36 0.75
C LEU A 34 16.01 39.29 0.46
N GLU A 35 16.34 40.23 1.35
CA GLU A 35 17.53 41.08 1.24
C GLU A 35 18.84 40.28 1.28
N ASP A 36 18.94 39.26 2.16
CA ASP A 36 20.07 38.34 2.22
C ASP A 36 20.22 37.51 0.93
N CYS A 37 19.11 37.08 0.34
CA CYS A 37 19.10 36.41 -0.97
C CYS A 37 19.63 37.35 -2.08
N LEU A 38 19.13 38.60 -2.13
CA LEU A 38 19.55 39.59 -3.12
C LEU A 38 21.02 39.96 -2.95
N SER A 39 21.51 40.10 -1.72
CA SER A 39 22.90 40.32 -1.41
C SER A 39 23.78 39.18 -1.92
N THR A 40 23.38 37.93 -1.66
CA THR A 40 24.08 36.72 -2.09
C THR A 40 24.13 36.59 -3.62
N ILE A 41 23.06 36.99 -4.32
CA ILE A 41 23.02 37.02 -5.79
C ILE A 41 23.95 38.13 -6.35
N LYS A 42 23.95 39.30 -5.74
CA LYS A 42 24.85 40.41 -6.14
C LYS A 42 26.32 40.00 -5.97
N GLU A 43 26.68 39.34 -4.87
CA GLU A 43 28.04 38.84 -4.64
C GLU A 43 28.46 37.80 -5.70
N ALA A 44 27.55 36.91 -6.08
CA ALA A 44 27.78 35.93 -7.15
C ALA A 44 28.07 36.62 -8.50
N PHE A 45 27.32 37.66 -8.84
CA PHE A 45 27.54 38.46 -10.06
C PHE A 45 28.90 39.17 -10.06
N VAL A 46 29.30 39.79 -8.95
CA VAL A 46 30.61 40.42 -8.80
C VAL A 46 31.74 39.40 -8.94
N ALA A 47 31.60 38.22 -8.33
CA ALA A 47 32.59 37.15 -8.44
C ALA A 47 32.73 36.62 -9.89
N ILE A 48 31.63 36.46 -10.61
CA ILE A 48 31.60 36.02 -12.02
C ILE A 48 32.26 37.06 -12.92
N ASN A 49 31.93 38.34 -12.74
CA ASN A 49 32.53 39.42 -13.53
C ASN A 49 34.03 39.59 -13.27
N ASN A 50 34.52 39.40 -12.06
CA ASN A 50 35.94 39.43 -11.72
C ASN A 50 36.70 38.23 -12.33
N ILE A 51 36.12 37.08 -12.48
CA ILE A 51 36.71 35.90 -13.15
C ILE A 51 36.71 36.09 -14.68
N ARG A 52 35.67 36.71 -15.24
CA ARG A 52 35.55 37.00 -16.70
C ARG A 52 36.67 37.88 -17.23
N LYS A 53 37.19 38.77 -16.39
CA LYS A 53 38.33 39.66 -16.72
C LYS A 53 39.69 38.95 -16.77
N ARG A 54 39.84 37.70 -16.27
CA ARG A 54 41.15 37.05 -16.08
C ARG A 54 41.51 35.90 -17.02
N SER A 55 40.57 35.18 -17.65
CA SER A 55 40.87 34.13 -18.65
C SER A 55 39.60 33.44 -19.22
N PRO A 56 39.35 33.48 -20.55
CA PRO A 56 38.11 32.96 -21.15
C PRO A 56 37.88 31.42 -21.03
N LYS A 57 38.94 30.63 -21.08
CA LYS A 57 38.82 29.14 -21.05
C LYS A 57 38.65 28.54 -19.61
N ARG A 58 39.17 29.23 -18.59
CA ARG A 58 38.96 28.85 -17.19
C ARG A 58 37.61 29.34 -16.63
N VAL A 59 37.05 30.37 -17.27
CA VAL A 59 35.79 31.01 -16.88
C VAL A 59 34.62 30.01 -16.88
N ALA A 60 34.45 29.23 -17.93
CA ALA A 60 33.27 28.34 -18.05
C ALA A 60 33.16 27.30 -16.92
N LYS A 61 34.30 26.71 -16.51
CA LYS A 61 34.30 25.68 -15.44
C LYS A 61 34.16 26.30 -14.04
N ALA A 62 34.78 27.44 -13.79
CA ALA A 62 34.68 28.17 -12.52
C ALA A 62 33.31 28.82 -12.34
N THR A 63 32.77 29.46 -13.39
CA THR A 63 31.43 30.05 -13.42
C THR A 63 30.35 28.99 -13.16
N LYS A 64 30.44 27.85 -13.82
CA LYS A 64 29.49 26.73 -13.59
C LYS A 64 29.52 26.21 -12.14
N LYS A 65 30.70 26.17 -11.50
CA LYS A 65 30.85 25.74 -10.10
C LYS A 65 30.34 26.80 -9.11
N ILE A 66 30.56 28.05 -9.39
CA ILE A 66 30.12 29.20 -8.58
C ILE A 66 28.61 29.34 -8.69
N LEU A 67 28.04 29.36 -9.90
CA LEU A 67 26.60 29.40 -10.13
C LEU A 67 25.88 28.23 -9.45
N LYS A 68 26.44 27.02 -9.54
CA LYS A 68 25.83 25.84 -8.85
C LYS A 68 25.83 25.98 -7.33
N LYS A 69 26.87 26.58 -6.74
CA LYS A 69 26.97 26.83 -5.29
C LYS A 69 25.95 27.90 -4.84
N TYR A 70 25.91 29.05 -5.55
CA TYR A 70 25.05 30.17 -5.17
C TYR A 70 23.57 29.90 -5.49
N LYS A 71 23.26 29.20 -6.59
CA LYS A 71 21.92 28.73 -6.91
C LYS A 71 21.35 27.79 -5.81
N ARG A 72 22.24 26.97 -5.24
CA ARG A 72 21.85 26.07 -4.12
C ARG A 72 21.61 26.86 -2.82
N ILE A 73 22.42 27.86 -2.52
CA ILE A 73 22.28 28.70 -1.31
C ILE A 73 21.04 29.59 -1.43
N ALA A 74 20.86 30.33 -2.53
CA ALA A 74 19.71 31.18 -2.77
C ALA A 74 18.41 30.38 -2.73
N TYR A 75 18.39 29.18 -3.32
CA TYR A 75 17.25 28.30 -3.29
C TYR A 75 16.92 27.78 -1.86
N HIS A 76 17.94 27.43 -1.08
CA HIS A 76 17.71 27.01 0.32
C HIS A 76 17.25 28.16 1.21
N THR A 77 17.73 29.36 0.98
CA THR A 77 17.31 30.56 1.73
C THR A 77 15.88 30.95 1.33
N PHE A 78 15.55 30.91 0.04
CA PHE A 78 14.17 31.09 -0.45
C PHE A 78 13.21 30.06 0.12
N LEU A 79 13.57 28.75 0.08
CA LEU A 79 12.75 27.70 0.69
C LEU A 79 12.55 27.89 2.20
N LYS A 80 13.56 28.38 2.90
CA LYS A 80 13.46 28.61 4.34
C LYS A 80 12.56 29.81 4.66
N ALA A 81 12.67 30.91 3.94
CA ALA A 81 11.77 32.06 4.06
C ALA A 81 10.34 31.67 3.72
N TYR A 82 10.17 30.99 2.60
CA TYR A 82 8.89 30.51 2.08
C TYR A 82 8.19 29.51 3.03
N THR A 83 8.94 28.56 3.63
CA THR A 83 8.38 27.63 4.63
C THR A 83 7.99 28.30 5.94
N THR A 84 8.64 29.44 6.29
CA THR A 84 8.29 30.24 7.48
C THR A 84 6.97 30.99 7.28
N GLU A 85 6.77 31.58 6.10
CA GLU A 85 5.55 32.28 5.73
C GLU A 85 4.35 31.32 5.65
N GLN A 86 4.54 30.13 5.09
CA GLN A 86 3.55 29.04 5.13
C GLN A 86 3.12 28.66 6.55
N ALA A 87 4.05 28.60 7.47
CA ALA A 87 3.75 28.27 8.85
C ALA A 87 2.81 29.33 9.46
N HIS A 88 3.00 30.60 9.17
CA HIS A 88 2.14 31.68 9.66
C HIS A 88 0.74 31.68 9.00
N LEU A 89 0.68 31.46 7.69
CA LEU A 89 -0.60 31.42 6.96
C LEU A 89 -1.48 30.26 7.46
N VAL A 90 -0.92 29.05 7.55
CA VAL A 90 -1.65 27.87 8.02
C VAL A 90 -1.97 27.95 9.50
N GLU A 91 -1.20 28.69 10.31
CA GLU A 91 -1.44 28.85 11.75
C GLU A 91 -2.81 29.47 12.03
N SER A 92 -3.29 30.39 11.17
CA SER A 92 -4.61 30.98 11.28
C SER A 92 -5.77 29.98 11.09
N LEU A 93 -5.53 28.85 10.41
CA LEU A 93 -6.51 27.79 10.15
C LEU A 93 -6.35 26.54 11.03
N ARG A 94 -5.32 26.49 11.88
CA ARG A 94 -5.04 25.31 12.72
C ARG A 94 -6.14 24.95 13.72
N HIS A 95 -7.08 25.83 13.96
CA HIS A 95 -8.24 25.59 14.81
C HIS A 95 -9.42 24.94 14.04
N LEU A 96 -9.35 24.88 12.70
CA LEU A 96 -10.40 24.32 11.87
C LEU A 96 -10.18 22.82 11.63
N GLN A 97 -11.28 22.07 11.57
CA GLN A 97 -11.24 20.68 11.13
C GLN A 97 -10.96 20.62 9.62
N ALA A 98 -9.95 19.84 9.23
CA ALA A 98 -9.55 19.71 7.82
C ALA A 98 -10.68 19.18 6.92
N ARG A 99 -11.58 18.36 7.49
CA ARG A 99 -12.74 17.80 6.80
C ARG A 99 -13.83 18.83 6.46
N ASP A 100 -13.89 19.95 7.20
CA ASP A 100 -14.93 20.96 7.04
C ASP A 100 -14.56 21.99 5.95
N ILE A 101 -13.31 21.96 5.46
CA ILE A 101 -12.82 22.84 4.40
C ILE A 101 -13.04 22.16 3.04
N PRO A 102 -13.77 22.83 2.11
CA PRO A 102 -14.00 22.25 0.78
C PRO A 102 -12.71 22.14 -0.02
N THR A 103 -12.45 20.93 -0.54
CA THR A 103 -11.28 20.66 -1.37
C THR A 103 -11.62 20.86 -2.85
N PRO A 104 -10.91 21.74 -3.60
CA PRO A 104 -11.18 22.00 -5.01
C PRO A 104 -10.92 20.75 -5.87
N LYS A 105 -11.73 20.58 -6.93
CA LYS A 105 -11.62 19.45 -7.86
C LYS A 105 -10.66 19.72 -9.02
N ASN A 106 -10.36 20.98 -9.32
CA ASN A 106 -9.49 21.39 -10.41
C ASN A 106 -8.84 22.74 -10.11
N PHE A 107 -7.91 23.15 -11.00
CA PHE A 107 -7.14 24.38 -10.87
C PHE A 107 -8.03 25.63 -10.76
N ASN A 108 -9.04 25.77 -11.63
CA ASN A 108 -9.90 26.97 -11.63
C ASN A 108 -10.68 27.10 -10.31
N GLN A 109 -11.23 25.98 -9.80
CA GLN A 109 -11.89 26.01 -8.49
C GLN A 109 -10.93 26.36 -7.34
N ALA A 110 -9.66 26.01 -7.46
CA ALA A 110 -8.68 26.36 -6.43
C ALA A 110 -8.40 27.86 -6.38
N ILE A 111 -8.19 28.49 -7.53
CA ILE A 111 -7.88 29.94 -7.66
C ILE A 111 -9.12 30.84 -7.46
N GLU A 112 -10.34 30.27 -7.54
CA GLU A 112 -11.61 30.97 -7.31
C GLU A 112 -12.20 30.69 -5.91
N SER A 113 -11.54 29.83 -5.10
CA SER A 113 -12.05 29.46 -3.77
C SER A 113 -11.80 30.54 -2.72
N THR A 114 -12.55 30.48 -1.61
CA THR A 114 -12.30 31.34 -0.43
C THR A 114 -10.93 31.07 0.22
N PHE A 115 -10.29 29.95 -0.15
CA PHE A 115 -8.96 29.56 0.32
C PHE A 115 -7.91 29.64 -0.81
N GLN A 116 -8.12 30.53 -1.81
CA GLN A 116 -7.26 30.65 -2.99
C GLN A 116 -5.79 30.91 -2.65
N GLU A 117 -5.50 31.70 -1.63
CA GLU A 117 -4.13 32.01 -1.21
C GLU A 117 -3.37 30.75 -0.79
N TYR A 118 -3.99 29.92 0.03
CA TYR A 118 -3.41 28.65 0.49
C TYR A 118 -3.22 27.65 -0.66
N TRP A 119 -4.16 27.63 -1.61
CA TRP A 119 -4.04 26.75 -2.77
C TRP A 119 -2.98 27.24 -3.75
N ASN A 120 -2.90 28.56 -4.00
CA ASN A 120 -1.86 29.16 -4.85
C ASN A 120 -0.47 28.85 -4.28
N GLU A 121 -0.32 28.97 -2.97
CA GLU A 121 0.91 28.64 -2.28
C GLU A 121 1.25 27.14 -2.41
N ALA A 122 0.28 26.24 -2.19
CA ALA A 122 0.49 24.81 -2.38
C ALA A 122 0.88 24.46 -3.82
N ILE A 123 0.33 25.14 -4.83
CA ILE A 123 0.70 25.01 -6.25
C ILE A 123 2.12 25.49 -6.47
N ALA A 124 2.48 26.68 -5.96
CA ALA A 124 3.81 27.24 -6.09
C ALA A 124 4.88 26.33 -5.48
N GLN A 125 4.59 25.75 -4.30
CA GLN A 125 5.44 24.77 -3.64
C GLN A 125 5.66 23.52 -4.50
N GLU A 126 4.61 22.98 -5.09
CA GLU A 126 4.71 21.79 -5.98
C GLU A 126 5.59 22.10 -7.19
N ILE A 127 5.38 23.25 -7.85
CA ILE A 127 6.19 23.68 -8.99
C ILE A 127 7.67 23.91 -8.59
N ALA A 128 7.89 24.52 -7.43
CA ALA A 128 9.25 24.69 -6.90
C ALA A 128 9.94 23.33 -6.66
N ASN A 129 9.20 22.37 -6.10
CA ASN A 129 9.69 21.01 -5.92
C ASN A 129 10.04 20.33 -7.25
N LEU A 130 9.15 20.39 -8.25
CA LEU A 130 9.40 19.80 -9.56
C LEU A 130 10.64 20.39 -10.23
N LYS A 131 10.84 21.71 -10.12
CA LYS A 131 12.05 22.41 -10.60
C LYS A 131 13.30 21.97 -9.83
N ALA A 132 13.23 21.88 -8.50
CA ALA A 132 14.35 21.45 -7.66
C ALA A 132 14.81 20.03 -7.97
N TYR A 133 13.87 19.12 -8.23
CA TYR A 133 14.17 17.76 -8.68
C TYR A 133 14.62 17.70 -10.15
N GLY A 134 14.48 18.80 -10.93
CA GLY A 134 14.80 18.82 -12.36
C GLY A 134 13.87 17.89 -13.15
N VAL A 135 12.57 17.87 -12.82
CA VAL A 135 11.61 16.94 -13.39
C VAL A 135 11.31 17.22 -14.84
N TYR A 136 11.29 18.47 -15.23
CA TYR A 136 11.01 18.89 -16.61
C TYR A 136 11.89 20.08 -17.04
N ARG A 137 11.95 20.28 -18.36
CA ARG A 137 12.45 21.50 -19.00
C ARG A 137 11.58 21.88 -20.17
N PHE A 138 11.49 23.16 -20.51
CA PHE A 138 10.82 23.60 -21.71
C PHE A 138 11.71 23.34 -22.94
N GLU A 139 11.16 22.66 -23.93
CA GLU A 139 11.83 22.35 -25.20
C GLU A 139 10.87 22.58 -26.36
N LYS A 140 11.42 22.82 -27.55
CA LYS A 140 10.64 22.89 -28.80
C LYS A 140 9.88 21.56 -28.99
N LEU A 141 8.59 21.64 -29.16
CA LEU A 141 7.75 20.46 -29.39
C LEU A 141 8.06 19.88 -30.78
N PRO A 142 8.51 18.61 -30.88
CA PRO A 142 8.79 17.99 -32.17
C PRO A 142 7.53 17.84 -33.02
N PRO A 143 7.64 17.91 -34.37
CA PRO A 143 6.50 17.69 -35.27
C PRO A 143 5.81 16.34 -34.97
N GLY A 144 4.47 16.32 -34.93
CA GLY A 144 3.68 15.12 -34.66
C GLY A 144 3.58 14.73 -33.17
N CYS A 145 4.36 15.36 -32.27
CA CYS A 145 4.19 15.20 -30.84
C CYS A 145 3.06 16.10 -30.32
N ARG A 146 2.37 15.64 -29.28
CA ARG A 146 1.37 16.41 -28.56
C ARG A 146 1.65 16.34 -27.05
N PRO A 147 1.51 17.43 -26.31
CA PRO A 147 1.62 17.37 -24.86
C PRO A 147 0.47 16.57 -24.25
N VAL A 148 0.79 15.73 -23.27
CA VAL A 148 -0.18 15.08 -22.38
C VAL A 148 -0.68 16.14 -21.39
N ASN A 149 -2.00 16.21 -21.19
CA ASN A 149 -2.54 17.12 -20.20
C ASN A 149 -2.13 16.70 -18.79
N SER A 150 -2.09 17.68 -17.91
CA SER A 150 -1.92 17.45 -16.48
C SER A 150 -2.94 18.29 -15.69
N HIS A 151 -3.15 17.91 -14.44
CA HIS A 151 -4.03 18.62 -13.53
C HIS A 151 -3.47 18.55 -12.11
N TYR A 152 -3.94 19.44 -11.23
CA TYR A 152 -3.59 19.37 -9.82
C TYR A 152 -4.60 18.53 -9.06
N ILE A 153 -4.07 17.68 -8.18
CA ILE A 153 -4.83 17.00 -7.12
C ILE A 153 -4.56 17.77 -5.82
N PHE A 154 -5.63 18.26 -5.22
CA PHE A 154 -5.60 19.01 -3.98
C PHE A 154 -5.94 18.13 -2.80
N LYS A 155 -5.28 18.35 -1.67
CA LYS A 155 -5.55 17.66 -0.41
C LYS A 155 -5.19 18.53 0.77
N ILE A 156 -6.07 18.57 1.78
CA ILE A 156 -5.77 19.15 3.08
C ILE A 156 -5.21 18.04 3.96
N LYS A 157 -4.04 18.25 4.52
CA LYS A 157 -3.45 17.35 5.51
C LYS A 157 -3.92 17.76 6.89
N ALA A 158 -4.32 16.76 7.69
CA ALA A 158 -4.72 16.95 9.06
C ALA A 158 -3.65 16.41 10.02
N ASN A 159 -3.57 17.03 11.20
CA ASN A 159 -2.80 16.52 12.33
C ASN A 159 -3.55 15.35 13.03
N SER A 160 -3.03 14.91 14.17
CA SER A 160 -3.63 13.80 14.95
C SER A 160 -5.03 14.08 15.48
N GLU A 161 -5.41 15.34 15.60
CA GLU A 161 -6.70 15.81 16.12
C GLU A 161 -7.71 16.09 15.01
N GLY A 162 -7.30 15.89 13.73
CA GLY A 162 -8.11 16.19 12.57
C GLY A 162 -8.09 17.66 12.14
N LEU A 163 -7.31 18.50 12.81
CA LEU A 163 -7.15 19.91 12.51
C LEU A 163 -6.23 20.11 11.29
N VAL A 164 -6.38 21.24 10.60
CA VAL A 164 -5.56 21.57 9.43
C VAL A 164 -4.07 21.62 9.80
N ASP A 165 -3.27 20.78 9.14
CA ASP A 165 -1.81 20.80 9.20
C ASP A 165 -1.23 21.60 8.02
N ARG A 166 -1.67 21.27 6.79
CA ARG A 166 -1.22 21.98 5.57
C ARG A 166 -2.09 21.69 4.38
N PHE A 167 -2.11 22.64 3.43
CA PHE A 167 -2.64 22.46 2.09
C PHE A 167 -1.59 21.80 1.21
N LYS A 168 -2.00 20.92 0.33
CA LYS A 168 -1.09 20.20 -0.57
C LYS A 168 -1.68 20.11 -1.97
N ALA A 169 -0.91 20.54 -2.96
CA ALA A 169 -1.18 20.31 -4.37
C ALA A 169 -0.17 19.28 -4.92
N ARG A 170 -0.60 18.44 -5.85
CA ARG A 170 0.27 17.56 -6.64
C ARG A 170 -0.06 17.71 -8.11
N LEU A 171 0.94 17.99 -8.93
CA LEU A 171 0.79 17.97 -10.39
C LEU A 171 0.77 16.51 -10.87
N VAL A 172 -0.27 16.12 -11.59
CA VAL A 172 -0.51 14.75 -12.04
C VAL A 172 -0.75 14.75 -13.54
N ALA A 173 0.04 13.97 -14.29
CA ALA A 173 -0.17 13.78 -15.72
C ALA A 173 -1.38 12.89 -16.00
N GLU A 174 -2.12 13.18 -17.08
CA GLU A 174 -3.22 12.33 -17.55
C GLU A 174 -2.68 11.11 -18.33
N GLY A 175 -1.99 10.21 -17.65
CA GLY A 175 -1.34 9.05 -18.26
C GLY A 175 -2.27 8.12 -19.04
N PHE A 176 -3.59 8.17 -18.74
CA PHE A 176 -4.58 7.43 -19.54
C PHE A 176 -4.68 7.93 -20.99
N ARG A 177 -4.17 9.13 -21.28
CA ARG A 177 -4.08 9.71 -22.63
C ARG A 177 -2.75 9.39 -23.33
N GLN A 178 -1.76 8.82 -22.62
CA GLN A 178 -0.51 8.40 -23.24
C GLN A 178 -0.73 7.25 -24.22
N ARG A 179 -0.01 7.28 -25.34
CA ARG A 179 -0.08 6.28 -26.41
C ARG A 179 1.02 5.24 -26.22
N PHE A 180 0.63 3.97 -26.19
CA PHE A 180 1.57 2.85 -26.14
C PHE A 180 2.49 2.84 -27.38
N GLY A 181 3.77 2.56 -27.17
CA GLY A 181 4.81 2.58 -28.21
C GLY A 181 5.33 3.95 -28.63
N ILE A 182 4.75 5.06 -28.09
CA ILE A 182 5.13 6.44 -28.39
C ILE A 182 5.55 7.17 -27.12
N GLU A 183 4.68 7.25 -26.10
CA GLU A 183 4.96 7.94 -24.85
C GLU A 183 5.25 6.98 -23.67
N TYR A 184 5.06 5.67 -23.87
CA TYR A 184 5.47 4.61 -22.94
C TYR A 184 5.52 3.24 -23.58
N ILE A 185 6.33 2.33 -23.02
CA ILE A 185 6.41 0.91 -23.43
C ILE A 185 6.14 0.02 -22.22
N LYS A 186 6.88 0.20 -21.12
CA LYS A 186 6.80 -0.61 -19.92
C LYS A 186 6.04 0.13 -18.81
N THR A 187 5.15 -0.58 -18.13
CA THR A 187 4.33 0.00 -17.05
C THR A 187 4.27 -0.88 -15.80
N HIS A 188 4.71 -2.14 -15.92
CA HIS A 188 4.63 -3.08 -14.82
C HIS A 188 5.59 -2.68 -13.69
N ALA A 189 5.05 -2.53 -12.50
CA ALA A 189 5.79 -2.39 -11.25
C ALA A 189 5.16 -3.33 -10.22
N SER A 190 5.96 -4.21 -9.65
CA SER A 190 5.53 -5.03 -8.54
C SER A 190 5.37 -4.19 -7.29
N VAL A 191 4.47 -4.61 -6.40
CA VAL A 191 4.33 -4.10 -5.03
C VAL A 191 4.27 -5.28 -4.08
N CYS A 192 4.71 -5.11 -2.86
CA CYS A 192 4.65 -6.15 -1.84
C CYS A 192 3.20 -6.61 -1.63
N LYS A 193 3.00 -7.93 -1.63
CA LYS A 193 1.70 -8.51 -1.36
C LYS A 193 1.33 -8.33 0.11
N MET A 194 0.03 -8.12 0.37
CA MET A 194 -0.45 -7.95 1.75
C MET A 194 -0.20 -9.20 2.62
N GLN A 195 -0.23 -10.39 2.02
CA GLN A 195 0.12 -11.64 2.67
C GLN A 195 1.60 -11.68 3.11
N THR A 196 2.51 -11.15 2.27
CA THR A 196 3.94 -11.02 2.60
C THR A 196 4.14 -10.10 3.79
N PHE A 197 3.48 -8.94 3.79
CA PHE A 197 3.52 -8.01 4.92
C PHE A 197 2.95 -8.65 6.20
N ARG A 198 1.82 -9.35 6.14
CA ARG A 198 1.26 -10.04 7.31
C ARG A 198 2.16 -11.16 7.82
N ALA A 199 2.80 -11.92 6.91
CA ALA A 199 3.80 -12.91 7.28
C ALA A 199 5.03 -12.28 7.96
N GLN A 200 5.48 -11.10 7.48
CA GLN A 200 6.51 -10.30 8.14
C GLN A 200 6.11 -9.91 9.56
N MET A 201 4.85 -9.50 9.78
CA MET A 201 4.35 -9.13 11.11
C MET A 201 4.22 -10.34 12.05
N ALA A 202 3.80 -11.49 11.52
CA ALA A 202 3.78 -12.75 12.28
C ALA A 202 5.20 -13.15 12.71
N HIS A 203 6.18 -13.05 11.80
CA HIS A 203 7.59 -13.30 12.09
C HIS A 203 8.16 -12.28 13.10
N CYS A 204 7.75 -11.01 12.96
CA CYS A 204 8.11 -9.94 13.90
C CYS A 204 7.62 -10.24 15.33
N ALA A 205 6.41 -10.77 15.48
CA ALA A 205 5.88 -11.18 16.78
C ALA A 205 6.63 -12.40 17.34
N GLU A 206 6.87 -13.44 16.52
CA GLU A 206 7.53 -14.67 16.95
C GLU A 206 8.92 -14.42 17.54
N HIS A 207 9.72 -13.59 16.88
CA HIS A 207 11.12 -13.35 17.24
C HIS A 207 11.35 -12.04 17.98
N ASP A 208 10.28 -11.34 18.38
CA ASP A 208 10.32 -10.02 19.03
C ASP A 208 11.19 -9.00 18.29
N LEU A 209 11.05 -8.91 16.98
CA LEU A 209 11.85 -8.04 16.13
C LEU A 209 11.44 -6.56 16.27
N ILE A 210 12.34 -5.65 15.94
CA ILE A 210 12.01 -4.24 15.76
C ILE A 210 11.22 -4.11 14.46
N HIS A 211 10.17 -3.28 14.44
CA HIS A 211 9.43 -2.90 13.25
C HIS A 211 9.44 -1.38 13.09
N GLU A 212 9.84 -0.90 11.92
CA GLU A 212 9.89 0.51 11.55
C GLU A 212 9.31 0.70 10.15
N ILE A 213 8.75 1.89 9.90
CA ILE A 213 8.21 2.27 8.60
C ILE A 213 8.87 3.57 8.18
N ILE A 214 9.33 3.62 6.93
CA ILE A 214 9.83 4.84 6.30
C ILE A 214 9.15 5.08 4.96
N ASP A 215 9.01 6.34 4.59
CA ASP A 215 8.52 6.83 3.30
C ASP A 215 9.62 7.58 2.57
N VAL A 216 9.83 7.29 1.30
CA VAL A 216 10.74 8.05 0.42
C VAL A 216 9.98 9.21 -0.19
N LYS A 217 10.35 10.43 0.20
CA LYS A 217 9.68 11.64 -0.28
C LYS A 217 9.85 11.80 -1.79
N SER A 218 8.73 11.90 -2.48
CA SER A 218 8.69 12.17 -3.93
C SER A 218 9.42 11.11 -4.78
N ALA A 219 9.31 9.84 -4.44
CA ALA A 219 10.02 8.73 -5.05
C ALA A 219 9.98 8.73 -6.59
N TYR A 220 8.82 8.98 -7.22
CA TYR A 220 8.72 9.05 -8.67
C TYR A 220 9.59 10.14 -9.28
N LEU A 221 9.75 11.27 -8.59
CA LEU A 221 10.59 12.40 -9.07
C LEU A 221 12.09 12.10 -9.00
N GLU A 222 12.50 10.99 -8.43
CA GLU A 222 13.88 10.50 -8.44
C GLU A 222 14.19 9.61 -9.66
N ALA A 223 13.17 8.98 -10.26
CA ALA A 223 13.32 8.04 -11.35
C ALA A 223 13.39 8.75 -12.71
N LEU A 224 14.42 8.45 -13.50
CA LEU A 224 14.63 9.04 -14.82
C LEU A 224 13.59 8.56 -15.83
N MET A 225 13.23 9.45 -16.76
CA MET A 225 12.50 9.07 -17.97
C MET A 225 13.47 8.53 -19.01
N ASP A 226 12.97 7.62 -19.86
CA ASP A 226 13.70 7.15 -21.00
C ASP A 226 13.90 8.30 -22.02
N PRO A 227 15.15 8.69 -22.35
CA PRO A 227 15.40 9.79 -23.25
C PRO A 227 14.92 9.52 -24.69
N GLU A 228 14.80 8.23 -25.10
CA GLU A 228 14.34 7.84 -26.43
C GLU A 228 12.81 7.86 -26.55
N ILE A 229 12.08 7.90 -25.42
CA ILE A 229 10.63 7.94 -25.38
C ILE A 229 10.17 9.23 -24.68
N PRO A 230 10.30 10.40 -25.36
CA PRO A 230 10.03 11.68 -24.73
C PRO A 230 8.54 11.87 -24.44
N VAL A 231 8.26 12.35 -23.23
CA VAL A 231 6.90 12.75 -22.81
C VAL A 231 6.87 14.24 -22.58
N TYR A 232 5.95 14.92 -23.24
CA TYR A 232 5.69 16.33 -23.07
C TYR A 232 4.39 16.54 -22.31
N ILE A 233 4.33 17.55 -21.44
CA ILE A 233 3.12 17.86 -20.68
C ILE A 233 2.73 19.34 -20.78
N ASN A 234 1.44 19.62 -20.59
CA ASN A 234 0.92 20.96 -20.31
C ASN A 234 0.75 21.12 -18.80
N ILE A 235 1.19 22.25 -18.24
CA ILE A 235 1.12 22.53 -16.80
C ILE A 235 0.09 23.66 -16.59
N PRO A 236 -1.05 23.41 -15.89
CA PRO A 236 -2.02 24.44 -15.60
C PRO A 236 -1.40 25.59 -14.80
N GLY A 237 -1.70 26.84 -15.19
CA GLY A 237 -1.12 28.01 -14.56
C GLY A 237 0.32 28.35 -14.96
N GLN A 238 0.97 27.51 -15.79
CA GLN A 238 2.31 27.78 -16.34
C GLN A 238 2.33 27.58 -17.85
N PRO A 239 1.91 28.56 -18.65
CA PRO A 239 1.96 28.44 -20.09
C PRO A 239 3.41 28.30 -20.55
N ALA A 240 3.64 27.32 -21.44
CA ALA A 240 4.95 27.18 -22.07
C ALA A 240 5.21 28.35 -23.04
N PRO A 241 6.46 28.74 -23.27
CA PRO A 241 6.81 29.67 -24.36
C PRO A 241 6.27 29.16 -25.72
N GLU A 242 6.05 30.07 -26.66
CA GLU A 242 5.50 29.75 -27.96
C GLU A 242 6.28 28.64 -28.68
N GLY A 243 5.56 27.63 -29.18
CA GLY A 243 6.15 26.47 -29.83
C GLY A 243 6.91 25.49 -28.93
N MET A 244 6.88 25.71 -27.60
CA MET A 244 7.52 24.82 -26.61
C MET A 244 6.50 24.02 -25.80
N ALA A 245 6.98 22.95 -25.16
CA ALA A 245 6.25 22.19 -24.16
C ALA A 245 7.19 21.71 -23.05
N ALA A 246 6.66 21.38 -21.88
CA ALA A 246 7.46 20.86 -20.79
C ALA A 246 7.79 19.37 -21.05
N ARG A 247 9.04 19.07 -21.45
CA ARG A 247 9.53 17.69 -21.58
C ARG A 247 9.87 17.13 -20.19
N LEU A 248 9.34 15.97 -19.87
CA LEU A 248 9.69 15.24 -18.64
C LEU A 248 11.09 14.62 -18.76
N LEU A 249 11.95 14.90 -17.81
CA LEU A 249 13.28 14.29 -17.64
C LEU A 249 13.28 13.23 -16.55
N LYS A 250 12.36 13.34 -15.60
CA LYS A 250 12.08 12.38 -14.56
C LYS A 250 10.59 12.05 -14.52
N SER A 251 10.27 10.93 -13.92
CA SER A 251 8.89 10.47 -13.81
C SER A 251 8.03 11.44 -13.02
N LEU A 252 6.80 11.64 -13.48
CA LEU A 252 5.81 12.48 -12.82
C LEU A 252 4.62 11.62 -12.38
N TYR A 253 4.01 11.99 -11.27
CA TYR A 253 2.76 11.37 -10.82
C TYR A 253 1.74 11.29 -11.96
N GLY A 254 1.07 10.14 -12.09
CA GLY A 254 0.05 9.90 -13.11
C GLY A 254 0.57 9.41 -14.45
N THR A 255 1.88 9.51 -14.77
CA THR A 255 2.42 8.88 -15.97
C THR A 255 2.37 7.36 -15.86
N ARG A 256 2.08 6.67 -16.98
CA ARG A 256 1.94 5.21 -17.05
C ARG A 256 3.17 4.46 -16.54
N GLN A 257 4.36 4.95 -16.84
CA GLN A 257 5.66 4.33 -16.55
C GLN A 257 6.26 4.75 -15.21
N ALA A 258 5.68 5.70 -14.46
CA ALA A 258 6.28 6.22 -13.23
C ALA A 258 6.59 5.11 -12.20
N GLY A 259 5.64 4.19 -11.98
CA GLY A 259 5.84 3.07 -11.06
C GLY A 259 6.96 2.14 -11.53
N HIS A 260 6.99 1.82 -12.84
CA HIS A 260 8.03 0.99 -13.44
C HIS A 260 9.41 1.64 -13.30
N ASN A 261 9.54 2.91 -13.68
CA ASN A 261 10.81 3.63 -13.63
C ASN A 261 11.37 3.73 -12.19
N TRP A 262 10.48 3.95 -11.21
CA TRP A 262 10.88 3.94 -9.80
C TRP A 262 11.32 2.56 -9.34
N HIS A 263 10.58 1.51 -9.69
CA HIS A 263 10.95 0.14 -9.38
C HIS A 263 12.33 -0.23 -9.95
N GLU A 264 12.58 0.12 -11.24
CA GLU A 264 13.89 -0.07 -11.88
C GLU A 264 15.00 0.82 -11.29
N THR A 265 14.64 1.84 -10.52
CA THR A 265 15.61 2.71 -9.81
C THR A 265 15.96 2.14 -8.45
N ILE A 266 14.97 1.70 -7.67
CA ILE A 266 15.20 1.32 -6.26
C ILE A 266 15.64 -0.15 -6.09
N VAL A 267 15.12 -1.07 -6.92
CA VAL A 267 15.44 -2.51 -6.80
C VAL A 267 16.92 -2.82 -7.05
N PRO A 268 17.57 -2.29 -8.11
CA PRO A 268 19.00 -2.47 -8.30
C PRO A 268 19.82 -1.92 -7.12
N LEU A 269 19.42 -0.77 -6.57
CA LEU A 269 20.11 -0.20 -5.41
C LEU A 269 20.01 -1.07 -4.15
N LEU A 270 18.85 -1.66 -3.89
CA LEU A 270 18.71 -2.60 -2.77
C LEU A 270 19.63 -3.80 -2.96
N LYS A 271 19.77 -4.30 -4.19
CA LYS A 271 20.73 -5.37 -4.52
C LYS A 271 22.18 -4.93 -4.35
N ASP A 272 22.54 -3.73 -4.80
CA ASP A 272 23.87 -3.15 -4.59
C ASP A 272 24.17 -2.88 -3.10
N TRP A 273 23.13 -2.85 -2.27
CA TRP A 273 23.24 -2.73 -0.80
C TRP A 273 23.21 -4.09 -0.09
N ASP A 274 23.46 -5.16 -0.83
CA ASP A 274 23.54 -6.55 -0.37
C ASP A 274 22.20 -7.15 0.09
N PHE A 275 21.06 -6.57 -0.35
CA PHE A 275 19.76 -7.19 -0.12
C PHE A 275 19.45 -8.23 -1.20
N VAL A 276 19.06 -9.42 -0.76
CA VAL A 276 18.58 -10.50 -1.63
C VAL A 276 17.08 -10.34 -1.85
N GLN A 277 16.66 -10.28 -3.12
CA GLN A 277 15.26 -10.24 -3.50
C GLN A 277 14.60 -11.62 -3.32
N SER A 278 13.45 -11.67 -2.64
CA SER A 278 12.70 -12.90 -2.43
C SER A 278 12.17 -13.46 -3.76
N PRO A 279 12.40 -14.73 -4.07
CA PRO A 279 11.75 -15.39 -5.20
C PRO A 279 10.24 -15.59 -5.00
N ALA A 280 9.71 -15.54 -3.76
CA ALA A 280 8.29 -15.63 -3.49
C ALA A 280 7.55 -14.30 -3.70
N ASP A 281 8.20 -13.18 -3.40
CA ASP A 281 7.64 -11.83 -3.60
C ASP A 281 8.74 -10.86 -4.06
N PRO A 282 8.72 -10.37 -5.31
CA PRO A 282 9.76 -9.49 -5.85
C PRO A 282 9.89 -8.13 -5.15
N CYS A 283 8.99 -7.79 -4.25
CA CYS A 283 9.06 -6.59 -3.40
C CYS A 283 9.38 -6.89 -1.94
N CYS A 284 9.81 -8.12 -1.64
CA CYS A 284 10.39 -8.50 -0.36
C CYS A 284 11.90 -8.67 -0.51
N PHE A 285 12.67 -8.02 0.35
CA PHE A 285 14.13 -8.01 0.33
C PHE A 285 14.68 -8.39 1.70
N ILE A 286 15.73 -9.21 1.70
CA ILE A 286 16.32 -9.74 2.91
C ILE A 286 17.82 -9.49 2.88
N HIS A 287 18.34 -8.92 3.96
CA HIS A 287 19.78 -8.81 4.20
C HIS A 287 20.12 -9.52 5.51
N GLN A 288 21.21 -10.30 5.51
CA GLN A 288 21.69 -11.02 6.70
C GLN A 288 23.21 -10.92 6.78
N THR A 289 23.72 -10.69 7.98
CA THR A 289 25.16 -10.71 8.27
C THR A 289 25.59 -12.05 8.91
N ALA A 290 26.90 -12.28 8.95
CA ALA A 290 27.47 -13.47 9.60
C ALA A 290 27.13 -13.55 11.11
N ASP A 291 26.88 -12.43 11.77
CA ASP A 291 26.54 -12.34 13.20
C ASP A 291 25.04 -12.59 13.48
N ASN A 292 24.31 -13.17 12.53
CA ASN A 292 22.85 -13.39 12.60
C ASN A 292 22.01 -12.10 12.78
N ASP A 293 22.58 -10.96 12.45
CA ASP A 293 21.80 -9.72 12.29
C ASP A 293 21.12 -9.74 10.93
N PHE A 294 19.83 -9.50 10.89
CA PHE A 294 19.09 -9.44 9.64
C PHE A 294 18.13 -8.27 9.56
N CYS A 295 17.80 -7.90 8.34
CA CYS A 295 16.83 -6.89 8.00
C CYS A 295 15.92 -7.39 6.86
N ILE A 296 14.62 -7.40 7.06
CA ILE A 296 13.61 -7.74 6.06
C ILE A 296 12.87 -6.46 5.67
N ILE A 297 12.77 -6.21 4.38
CA ILE A 297 12.08 -5.05 3.81
C ILE A 297 10.92 -5.52 2.95
N CYS A 298 9.71 -5.03 3.22
CA CYS A 298 8.56 -5.10 2.32
C CYS A 298 8.36 -3.72 1.68
N LEU A 299 8.57 -3.66 0.36
CA LEU A 299 8.52 -2.43 -0.43
C LEU A 299 7.15 -2.26 -1.09
N PHE A 300 6.49 -1.14 -0.84
CA PHE A 300 5.29 -0.75 -1.56
C PHE A 300 5.44 0.67 -2.12
N VAL A 301 5.92 0.77 -3.33
CA VAL A 301 6.25 2.02 -4.04
C VAL A 301 7.27 2.85 -3.27
N ASP A 302 6.85 3.81 -2.47
CA ASP A 302 7.62 4.73 -1.64
C ASP A 302 7.66 4.35 -0.14
N ASP A 303 6.75 3.45 0.29
CA ASP A 303 6.67 2.96 1.66
C ASP A 303 7.50 1.68 1.87
N PHE A 304 8.34 1.68 2.91
CA PHE A 304 9.14 0.54 3.36
C PHE A 304 8.68 0.09 4.74
N SER A 305 8.18 -1.15 4.85
CA SER A 305 8.00 -1.83 6.13
C SER A 305 9.26 -2.64 6.43
N ILE A 306 9.94 -2.33 7.52
CA ILE A 306 11.26 -2.85 7.87
C ILE A 306 11.17 -3.61 9.18
N THR A 307 11.65 -4.86 9.19
CA THR A 307 11.84 -5.61 10.44
C THR A 307 13.29 -6.02 10.60
N SER A 308 13.81 -5.94 11.81
CA SER A 308 15.20 -6.25 12.13
C SER A 308 15.36 -6.85 13.52
N THR A 309 16.49 -7.51 13.75
CA THR A 309 16.87 -8.01 15.07
C THR A 309 17.01 -6.90 16.10
N ARG A 310 16.73 -7.19 17.40
CA ARG A 310 16.96 -6.25 18.51
C ARG A 310 18.39 -6.25 19.00
N THR A 311 19.05 -7.41 18.98
CA THR A 311 20.37 -7.61 19.56
C THR A 311 21.50 -7.01 18.74
N SER A 312 21.30 -6.87 17.43
CA SER A 312 22.18 -6.19 16.50
C SER A 312 21.33 -5.42 15.50
N THR A 313 21.71 -4.19 15.23
CA THR A 313 20.99 -3.30 14.30
C THR A 313 21.84 -2.91 13.09
N LYS A 314 22.99 -3.56 12.89
CA LYS A 314 23.97 -3.21 11.86
C LYS A 314 23.35 -3.22 10.44
N SER A 315 22.60 -4.27 10.10
CA SER A 315 21.94 -4.39 8.79
C SER A 315 20.92 -3.28 8.56
N ARG A 316 20.11 -2.98 9.59
CA ARG A 316 19.13 -1.90 9.56
C ARG A 316 19.79 -0.53 9.46
N ASP A 317 20.76 -0.27 10.32
CA ASP A 317 21.43 1.04 10.40
C ASP A 317 22.22 1.33 9.12
N ASN A 318 22.89 0.33 8.54
CA ASN A 318 23.53 0.42 7.23
C ASN A 318 22.50 0.75 6.11
N PHE A 319 21.33 0.13 6.13
CA PHE A 319 20.25 0.46 5.21
C PHE A 319 19.80 1.93 5.38
N PHE A 320 19.56 2.38 6.62
CA PHE A 320 19.15 3.76 6.89
C PHE A 320 20.21 4.76 6.46
N GLU A 321 21.48 4.49 6.69
CA GLU A 321 22.58 5.35 6.23
C GLU A 321 22.56 5.47 4.70
N LYS A 322 22.51 4.34 3.99
CA LYS A 322 22.53 4.31 2.52
C LYS A 322 21.32 4.99 1.90
N VAL A 323 20.10 4.72 2.41
CA VAL A 323 18.87 5.32 1.90
C VAL A 323 18.82 6.82 2.18
N ASN A 324 19.20 7.27 3.39
CA ASN A 324 19.18 8.69 3.75
C ASN A 324 20.27 9.53 3.04
N LYS A 325 21.39 8.88 2.67
CA LYS A 325 22.42 9.52 1.85
C LYS A 325 21.92 9.81 0.43
N LYS A 326 21.02 8.97 -0.10
CA LYS A 326 20.56 9.06 -1.48
C LYS A 326 19.23 9.78 -1.63
N TYR A 327 18.29 9.54 -0.72
CA TYR A 327 16.92 10.05 -0.77
C TYR A 327 16.56 10.81 0.50
N LYS A 328 15.60 11.71 0.37
CA LYS A 328 14.93 12.29 1.53
C LYS A 328 13.89 11.31 2.03
N THR A 329 14.02 10.86 3.25
CA THR A 329 13.05 9.97 3.89
C THR A 329 12.31 10.67 5.02
N SER A 330 11.17 10.14 5.40
CA SER A 330 10.50 10.43 6.66
C SER A 330 10.22 9.12 7.37
N LYS A 331 10.53 9.04 8.67
CA LYS A 331 9.99 7.96 9.49
C LYS A 331 8.48 8.16 9.57
N ALA A 332 7.72 7.07 9.55
CA ALA A 332 6.31 7.14 9.92
C ALA A 332 6.24 7.75 11.33
N ASP A 333 5.27 8.67 11.52
CA ASP A 333 4.99 9.26 12.83
C ASP A 333 4.85 8.14 13.88
N ASP A 334 4.86 8.50 15.18
CA ASP A 334 4.72 7.57 16.33
C ASP A 334 3.57 6.55 16.21
N LYS A 335 2.69 6.73 15.24
CA LYS A 335 1.55 5.85 14.95
C LYS A 335 1.90 4.56 14.23
N ASN A 336 3.11 4.43 13.67
CA ASN A 336 3.60 3.24 12.95
C ASN A 336 2.57 2.70 11.93
N VAL A 337 2.19 3.52 10.95
CA VAL A 337 1.14 3.21 9.96
C VAL A 337 1.74 2.83 8.62
N TYR A 338 1.52 1.60 8.15
CA TYR A 338 1.90 1.10 6.83
C TYR A 338 0.66 0.91 5.98
N LEU A 339 0.59 1.59 4.83
CA LEU A 339 -0.58 1.51 3.93
C LEU A 339 -1.92 1.70 4.66
N GLY A 340 -2.03 2.63 5.60
CA GLY A 340 -3.25 2.84 6.37
C GLY A 340 -3.56 1.77 7.42
N ILE A 341 -2.66 0.83 7.67
CA ILE A 341 -2.74 -0.18 8.73
C ILE A 341 -1.85 0.26 9.88
N ARG A 342 -2.40 0.41 11.08
CA ARG A 342 -1.62 0.63 12.29
C ARG A 342 -0.96 -0.67 12.73
N CYS A 343 0.35 -0.62 12.94
CA CYS A 343 1.17 -1.72 13.40
C CYS A 343 1.58 -1.45 14.84
N ARG A 344 0.87 -2.05 15.79
CA ARG A 344 1.09 -1.80 17.22
C ARG A 344 1.74 -3.00 17.90
N ARG A 345 2.82 -2.75 18.63
CA ARG A 345 3.38 -3.74 19.55
C ARG A 345 2.69 -3.57 20.92
N LEU A 346 1.87 -4.54 21.30
CA LEU A 346 1.12 -4.49 22.56
C LEU A 346 1.93 -5.06 23.74
N ALA A 347 2.84 -6.00 23.45
CA ALA A 347 3.75 -6.61 24.43
C ALA A 347 4.96 -7.23 23.69
N PRO A 348 6.02 -7.66 24.35
CA PRO A 348 7.02 -8.55 23.76
C PRO A 348 6.32 -9.74 23.08
N HIS A 349 6.77 -10.10 21.87
CA HIS A 349 6.18 -11.18 21.07
C HIS A 349 4.70 -10.99 20.66
N VAL A 350 4.13 -9.76 20.77
CA VAL A 350 2.72 -9.51 20.40
C VAL A 350 2.63 -8.31 19.47
N MET A 351 2.17 -8.55 18.23
CA MET A 351 1.88 -7.53 17.23
C MET A 351 0.40 -7.48 16.93
N PHE A 352 -0.16 -6.27 16.82
CA PHE A 352 -1.57 -6.03 16.49
C PHE A 352 -1.69 -5.10 15.29
N LEU A 353 -2.48 -5.53 14.31
CA LEU A 353 -2.76 -4.79 13.08
C LEU A 353 -4.21 -4.37 13.03
N ASP A 354 -4.50 -3.08 12.92
CA ASP A 354 -5.85 -2.55 12.80
C ASP A 354 -5.94 -1.38 11.82
N GLN A 355 -7.17 -1.06 11.42
CA GLN A 355 -7.48 0.06 10.54
C GLN A 355 -8.57 0.97 11.15
N GLU A 356 -8.63 1.12 12.47
CA GLU A 356 -9.65 1.91 13.16
C GLU A 356 -9.78 3.34 12.61
N PRO A 357 -8.69 4.12 12.36
CA PRO A 357 -8.81 5.45 11.77
C PRO A 357 -9.46 5.41 10.38
N TYR A 358 -9.04 4.47 9.54
CA TYR A 358 -9.63 4.28 8.20
C TYR A 358 -11.13 3.96 8.29
N VAL A 359 -11.54 3.11 9.22
CA VAL A 359 -12.96 2.78 9.44
C VAL A 359 -13.76 4.01 9.86
N LYS A 360 -13.23 4.83 10.76
CA LYS A 360 -13.87 6.09 11.18
C LYS A 360 -14.04 7.05 10.00
N ASP A 361 -12.99 7.26 9.21
CA ASP A 361 -13.03 8.12 8.03
C ASP A 361 -14.02 7.58 6.98
N PHE A 362 -14.02 6.27 6.75
CA PHE A 362 -14.96 5.59 5.86
C PHE A 362 -16.42 5.80 6.28
N LEU A 363 -16.74 5.57 7.55
CA LEU A 363 -18.10 5.74 8.07
C LEU A 363 -18.55 7.19 7.98
N HIS A 364 -17.67 8.14 8.28
CA HIS A 364 -17.95 9.57 8.15
C HIS A 364 -18.18 9.98 6.69
N MET A 365 -17.30 9.55 5.78
CA MET A 365 -17.35 9.90 4.35
C MET A 365 -18.68 9.52 3.69
N TYR A 366 -19.26 8.38 4.09
CA TYR A 366 -20.51 7.89 3.51
C TYR A 366 -21.75 8.19 4.37
N GLY A 367 -21.63 8.97 5.45
CA GLY A 367 -22.73 9.31 6.35
C GLY A 367 -23.25 8.12 7.17
N PHE A 368 -22.33 7.23 7.56
CA PHE A 368 -22.62 6.02 8.33
C PHE A 368 -22.20 6.08 9.80
N SER A 369 -21.76 7.24 10.28
CA SER A 369 -21.27 7.41 11.66
C SER A 369 -22.33 7.07 12.72
N ASP A 370 -23.60 7.41 12.44
CA ASP A 370 -24.72 7.24 13.39
C ASP A 370 -25.52 5.95 13.17
N LEU A 371 -25.00 5.03 12.34
CA LEU A 371 -25.67 3.75 12.10
C LEU A 371 -25.66 2.89 13.37
N ARG A 372 -26.85 2.44 13.80
CA ARG A 372 -26.97 1.50 14.92
C ARG A 372 -26.22 0.20 14.61
N PRO A 373 -25.25 -0.22 15.43
CA PRO A 373 -24.44 -1.42 15.20
C PRO A 373 -25.23 -2.71 15.10
N THR A 374 -24.68 -3.68 14.37
CA THR A 374 -25.17 -5.08 14.33
C THR A 374 -24.06 -6.04 14.72
N SER A 375 -24.46 -7.26 15.10
CA SER A 375 -23.53 -8.27 15.62
C SER A 375 -22.98 -9.24 14.57
N THR A 376 -23.53 -9.21 13.35
CA THR A 376 -23.16 -10.09 12.23
C THR A 376 -23.03 -9.29 10.94
N PRO A 377 -22.13 -9.64 10.01
CA PRO A 377 -21.92 -8.91 8.77
C PRO A 377 -23.01 -9.15 7.72
N THR A 378 -23.87 -10.13 7.94
CA THR A 378 -25.01 -10.47 7.07
C THR A 378 -26.30 -10.50 7.88
N SER A 379 -27.41 -10.03 7.28
CA SER A 379 -28.75 -10.10 7.89
C SER A 379 -29.41 -11.47 7.72
N GLY A 380 -28.83 -12.35 6.89
CA GLY A 380 -29.47 -13.59 6.44
C GLY A 380 -30.34 -13.41 5.19
N LEU A 381 -30.53 -12.18 4.72
CA LEU A 381 -31.28 -11.91 3.49
C LEU A 381 -30.62 -12.61 2.29
N GLN A 382 -31.42 -13.31 1.51
CA GLN A 382 -30.97 -13.91 0.26
C GLN A 382 -30.96 -12.85 -0.85
N LEU A 383 -29.84 -12.76 -1.56
CA LEU A 383 -29.67 -11.82 -2.64
C LEU A 383 -29.78 -12.53 -3.99
N PHE A 384 -30.56 -11.94 -4.90
CA PHE A 384 -30.84 -12.50 -6.23
C PHE A 384 -30.66 -11.46 -7.31
N LYS A 385 -30.46 -11.91 -8.56
CA LYS A 385 -30.38 -11.02 -9.73
C LYS A 385 -31.72 -10.38 -10.12
N ASP A 386 -32.82 -11.03 -9.84
CA ASP A 386 -34.18 -10.51 -10.06
C ASP A 386 -34.54 -9.33 -9.15
N GLN A 387 -33.76 -9.11 -8.09
CA GLN A 387 -33.81 -7.92 -7.23
C GLN A 387 -33.02 -6.73 -7.83
N GLN A 388 -32.44 -6.88 -9.02
CA GLN A 388 -31.76 -5.80 -9.72
C GLN A 388 -32.80 -4.88 -10.39
N PRO A 389 -32.58 -3.56 -10.44
CA PRO A 389 -33.53 -2.63 -11.01
C PRO A 389 -33.69 -2.88 -12.52
N MET A 390 -34.92 -3.03 -12.95
CA MET A 390 -35.29 -3.16 -14.36
C MET A 390 -35.78 -1.83 -14.90
N GLU A 391 -36.64 -1.17 -14.15
CA GLU A 391 -37.23 0.11 -14.49
C GLU A 391 -36.24 1.27 -14.32
N GLN A 392 -36.37 2.31 -15.17
CA GLN A 392 -35.49 3.50 -15.10
C GLN A 392 -35.61 4.22 -13.76
N SER A 393 -36.83 4.31 -13.23
CA SER A 393 -37.10 4.92 -11.92
C SER A 393 -36.36 4.27 -10.76
N GLU A 394 -36.26 2.94 -10.78
CA GLU A 394 -35.48 2.17 -9.80
C GLU A 394 -33.98 2.40 -9.96
N LYS A 395 -33.48 2.48 -11.22
CA LYS A 395 -32.09 2.80 -11.52
C LYS A 395 -31.73 4.20 -11.05
N ASP A 396 -32.62 5.17 -11.27
CA ASP A 396 -32.44 6.57 -10.85
C ASP A 396 -32.44 6.67 -9.30
N ALA A 397 -33.30 5.92 -8.63
CA ALA A 397 -33.28 5.83 -7.17
C ALA A 397 -31.96 5.25 -6.65
N MET A 398 -31.44 4.19 -7.29
CA MET A 398 -30.20 3.55 -6.90
C MET A 398 -28.95 4.38 -7.26
N SER A 399 -29.01 5.24 -8.30
CA SER A 399 -27.90 6.11 -8.69
C SER A 399 -27.48 7.09 -7.59
N LYS A 400 -28.39 7.41 -6.66
CA LYS A 400 -28.15 8.27 -5.49
C LYS A 400 -27.29 7.57 -4.41
N HIS A 401 -27.09 6.26 -4.51
CA HIS A 401 -26.36 5.49 -3.53
C HIS A 401 -24.96 5.10 -4.05
N PRO A 402 -23.87 5.39 -3.33
CA PRO A 402 -22.50 5.14 -3.75
C PRO A 402 -22.09 3.65 -3.56
N TYR A 403 -22.90 2.73 -4.11
CA TYR A 403 -22.74 1.29 -3.86
C TYR A 403 -21.33 0.78 -4.20
N ARG A 404 -20.81 1.11 -5.40
CA ARG A 404 -19.48 0.65 -5.85
C ARG A 404 -18.35 1.23 -5.00
N GLN A 405 -18.47 2.49 -4.62
CA GLN A 405 -17.46 3.17 -3.80
C GLN A 405 -17.40 2.54 -2.41
N VAL A 406 -18.55 2.30 -1.78
CA VAL A 406 -18.64 1.62 -0.47
C VAL A 406 -18.07 0.20 -0.53
N ILE A 407 -18.40 -0.59 -1.57
CA ILE A 407 -17.82 -1.92 -1.80
C ILE A 407 -16.29 -1.81 -1.96
N GLY A 408 -15.79 -0.84 -2.73
CA GLY A 408 -14.35 -0.63 -2.91
C GLY A 408 -13.63 -0.34 -1.60
N SER A 409 -14.18 0.54 -0.77
CA SER A 409 -13.63 0.88 0.55
C SER A 409 -13.63 -0.33 1.50
N LEU A 410 -14.73 -1.10 1.53
CA LEU A 410 -14.80 -2.31 2.34
C LEU A 410 -13.87 -3.43 1.82
N ARG A 411 -13.61 -3.49 0.50
CA ARG A 411 -12.67 -4.45 -0.08
C ARG A 411 -11.25 -4.18 0.40
N TYR A 412 -10.85 -2.92 0.51
CA TYR A 412 -9.55 -2.57 1.07
C TYR A 412 -9.44 -3.00 2.55
N LEU A 413 -10.47 -2.72 3.36
CA LEU A 413 -10.53 -3.13 4.76
C LEU A 413 -10.46 -4.66 4.89
N GLU A 414 -11.23 -5.38 4.08
CA GLU A 414 -11.26 -6.85 4.05
C GLU A 414 -9.89 -7.45 3.72
N GLN A 415 -9.23 -6.94 2.68
CA GLN A 415 -7.94 -7.46 2.24
C GLN A 415 -6.79 -7.20 3.22
N CYS A 416 -6.90 -6.16 4.05
CA CYS A 416 -5.84 -5.77 4.96
C CYS A 416 -5.95 -6.46 6.33
N THR A 417 -7.07 -6.26 7.05
CA THR A 417 -7.18 -6.63 8.47
C THR A 417 -8.49 -7.29 8.87
N ARG A 418 -9.49 -7.43 7.97
CA ARG A 418 -10.84 -7.86 8.33
C ARG A 418 -11.31 -9.08 7.51
N PRO A 419 -10.73 -10.28 7.71
CA PRO A 419 -11.20 -11.53 7.09
C PRO A 419 -12.64 -11.85 7.40
N ASP A 420 -13.15 -11.43 8.53
CA ASP A 420 -14.49 -11.68 9.05
C ASP A 420 -15.63 -11.11 8.19
N ILE A 421 -15.34 -10.13 7.32
CA ILE A 421 -16.32 -9.55 6.38
C ILE A 421 -16.24 -10.15 4.97
N SER A 422 -15.28 -11.04 4.70
CA SER A 422 -14.98 -11.52 3.33
C SER A 422 -16.18 -12.16 2.64
N PHE A 423 -16.94 -13.02 3.33
CA PHE A 423 -18.11 -13.68 2.76
C PHE A 423 -19.23 -12.70 2.41
N ALA A 424 -19.57 -11.80 3.34
CA ALA A 424 -20.60 -10.79 3.10
C ALA A 424 -20.23 -9.90 1.89
N LEU A 425 -18.98 -9.46 1.84
CA LEU A 425 -18.47 -8.61 0.77
C LEU A 425 -18.40 -9.35 -0.57
N ASN A 426 -17.99 -10.64 -0.58
CA ASN A 426 -18.02 -11.47 -1.78
C ASN A 426 -19.45 -11.55 -2.37
N ARG A 427 -20.47 -11.81 -1.54
CA ARG A 427 -21.88 -11.83 -1.99
C ARG A 427 -22.30 -10.50 -2.62
N LEU A 428 -22.07 -9.39 -1.92
CA LEU A 428 -22.46 -8.05 -2.36
C LEU A 428 -21.72 -7.60 -3.63
N SER A 429 -20.45 -7.98 -3.76
CA SER A 429 -19.63 -7.62 -4.92
C SER A 429 -20.17 -8.15 -6.26
N ARG A 430 -20.98 -9.21 -6.24
CA ARG A 430 -21.59 -9.80 -7.45
C ARG A 430 -22.60 -8.86 -8.13
N TYR A 431 -23.11 -7.87 -7.40
CA TYR A 431 -24.17 -6.97 -7.86
C TYR A 431 -23.69 -5.56 -8.19
N GLN A 432 -22.38 -5.30 -8.21
CA GLN A 432 -21.78 -3.97 -8.41
C GLN A 432 -22.18 -3.30 -9.75
N ALA A 433 -22.48 -4.10 -10.78
CA ALA A 433 -22.84 -3.57 -12.09
C ALA A 433 -24.22 -2.91 -12.10
N ASN A 434 -25.17 -3.52 -11.42
CA ASN A 434 -26.58 -3.05 -11.37
C ASN A 434 -27.20 -3.43 -10.00
N PRO A 435 -26.85 -2.75 -8.88
CA PRO A 435 -27.39 -3.06 -7.56
C PRO A 435 -28.83 -2.58 -7.42
N GLY A 436 -29.69 -3.37 -6.80
CA GLY A 436 -31.03 -2.96 -6.39
C GLY A 436 -31.10 -2.56 -4.92
N LEU A 437 -32.27 -2.06 -4.49
CA LEU A 437 -32.48 -1.61 -3.11
C LEU A 437 -32.21 -2.69 -2.04
N PRO A 438 -32.59 -3.97 -2.21
CA PRO A 438 -32.23 -5.02 -1.27
C PRO A 438 -30.71 -5.20 -1.13
N HIS A 439 -29.95 -5.07 -2.23
CA HIS A 439 -28.49 -5.15 -2.19
C HIS A 439 -27.90 -3.97 -1.40
N TRP A 440 -28.46 -2.75 -1.55
CA TRP A 440 -28.08 -1.59 -0.77
C TRP A 440 -28.40 -1.74 0.72
N GLN A 441 -29.56 -2.28 1.05
CA GLN A 441 -29.94 -2.53 2.44
C GLN A 441 -28.98 -3.54 3.13
N GLU A 442 -28.62 -4.61 2.43
CA GLU A 442 -27.65 -5.58 2.95
C GLU A 442 -26.22 -4.98 3.06
N LEU A 443 -25.82 -4.11 2.12
CA LEU A 443 -24.56 -3.37 2.22
C LEU A 443 -24.56 -2.42 3.43
N LYS A 444 -25.66 -1.72 3.71
CA LYS A 444 -25.82 -0.92 4.93
C LYS A 444 -25.76 -1.77 6.19
N HIS A 445 -26.32 -3.00 6.16
CA HIS A 445 -26.19 -3.92 7.28
C HIS A 445 -24.72 -4.29 7.55
N LEU A 446 -23.94 -4.56 6.49
CA LEU A 446 -22.49 -4.79 6.62
C LEU A 446 -21.78 -3.55 7.20
N CYS A 447 -22.12 -2.33 6.76
CA CYS A 447 -21.57 -1.10 7.34
C CYS A 447 -21.91 -0.93 8.83
N ARG A 448 -23.11 -1.35 9.26
CA ARG A 448 -23.51 -1.36 10.68
C ARG A 448 -22.66 -2.34 11.50
N TYR A 449 -22.32 -3.49 10.94
CA TYR A 449 -21.39 -4.43 11.58
C TYR A 449 -19.98 -3.83 11.73
N VAL A 450 -19.46 -3.22 10.66
CA VAL A 450 -18.16 -2.56 10.68
C VAL A 450 -18.16 -1.39 11.69
N SER A 451 -19.25 -0.61 11.77
CA SER A 451 -19.41 0.46 12.77
C SER A 451 -19.35 -0.07 14.21
N GLY A 452 -19.91 -1.25 14.48
CA GLY A 452 -19.85 -1.89 15.80
C GLY A 452 -18.53 -2.59 16.14
N THR A 453 -17.61 -2.69 15.16
CA THR A 453 -16.34 -3.43 15.30
C THR A 453 -15.16 -2.64 14.75
N GLN A 454 -15.15 -1.31 14.96
CA GLN A 454 -14.13 -0.40 14.40
C GLN A 454 -12.72 -0.71 14.89
N SER A 455 -12.59 -1.10 16.17
CA SER A 455 -11.33 -1.41 16.85
C SER A 455 -10.80 -2.82 16.59
N TYR A 456 -11.56 -3.65 15.85
CA TYR A 456 -11.17 -5.04 15.59
C TYR A 456 -10.02 -5.10 14.58
N GLY A 457 -9.09 -6.01 14.84
CA GLY A 457 -7.91 -6.24 14.01
C GLY A 457 -7.33 -7.63 14.18
N ILE A 458 -6.23 -7.87 13.48
CA ILE A 458 -5.47 -9.13 13.52
C ILE A 458 -4.38 -9.02 14.59
N MET A 459 -4.20 -10.07 15.37
CA MET A 459 -3.14 -10.16 16.35
C MET A 459 -2.23 -11.36 16.08
N TYR A 460 -0.93 -11.18 16.25
CA TYR A 460 0.09 -12.22 16.14
C TYR A 460 0.79 -12.39 17.48
N GLY A 461 1.12 -13.63 17.81
CA GLY A 461 1.81 -14.01 19.02
C GLY A 461 1.26 -15.29 19.64
N LYS A 462 2.02 -15.91 20.51
CA LYS A 462 1.60 -17.15 21.16
C LYS A 462 0.53 -16.88 22.22
N GLY A 463 -0.59 -17.61 22.16
CA GLY A 463 -1.67 -17.53 23.18
C GLY A 463 -2.50 -16.25 23.13
N VAL A 464 -2.46 -15.48 22.03
CA VAL A 464 -3.07 -14.15 21.89
C VAL A 464 -4.57 -14.17 21.70
N TYR A 465 -5.09 -15.18 21.00
CA TYR A 465 -6.54 -15.33 20.83
C TYR A 465 -7.14 -16.00 22.04
N PRO A 466 -8.26 -15.49 22.57
CA PRO A 466 -8.98 -16.18 23.62
C PRO A 466 -9.34 -17.56 23.08
N MET A 467 -8.65 -18.58 23.56
CA MET A 467 -9.00 -19.96 23.27
C MET A 467 -10.37 -20.17 23.87
N HIS A 468 -11.43 -20.07 23.06
CA HIS A 468 -12.70 -20.64 23.46
C HIS A 468 -12.41 -22.10 23.79
N LYS A 469 -12.50 -22.48 25.08
CA LYS A 469 -12.14 -23.82 25.57
C LYS A 469 -12.76 -24.94 24.72
N GLU A 470 -13.89 -24.62 24.09
CA GLU A 470 -14.62 -25.49 23.18
C GLU A 470 -13.98 -25.63 21.79
N LEU A 471 -13.23 -24.64 21.29
CA LEU A 471 -12.61 -24.71 19.97
C LEU A 471 -11.28 -25.47 19.97
N GLN A 472 -10.51 -25.39 21.05
CA GLN A 472 -9.26 -26.11 21.28
C GLN A 472 -8.26 -26.08 20.10
N HIS A 473 -8.23 -24.96 19.33
CA HIS A 473 -7.28 -24.80 18.24
C HIS A 473 -5.95 -24.24 18.77
N ASP A 474 -4.86 -24.94 18.52
CA ASP A 474 -3.54 -24.35 18.69
C ASP A 474 -3.13 -23.65 17.37
N LEU A 475 -3.33 -22.35 17.32
CA LEU A 475 -2.99 -21.52 16.15
C LEU A 475 -1.53 -21.04 16.17
N SER A 476 -0.74 -21.42 17.18
CA SER A 476 0.66 -20.96 17.34
C SER A 476 1.65 -21.59 16.35
N GLY A 477 1.23 -22.58 15.59
CA GLY A 477 2.05 -23.28 14.61
C GLY A 477 2.61 -22.40 13.51
N ALA A 478 3.62 -22.91 12.79
CA ALA A 478 4.30 -22.18 11.74
C ALA A 478 3.36 -21.82 10.58
N LEU A 479 2.56 -22.80 10.14
CA LEU A 479 1.54 -22.60 9.11
C LEU A 479 0.43 -23.65 9.27
N GLN A 480 -0.82 -23.18 9.31
CA GLN A 480 -2.02 -24.00 9.37
C GLN A 480 -3.08 -23.44 8.44
N CYS A 481 -3.94 -24.27 7.90
CA CYS A 481 -5.04 -23.90 7.02
C CYS A 481 -6.36 -24.44 7.54
N PHE A 482 -7.41 -23.63 7.52
CA PHE A 482 -8.81 -24.09 7.61
C PHE A 482 -9.42 -23.90 6.24
N VAL A 483 -10.10 -24.94 5.75
CA VAL A 483 -10.72 -24.95 4.43
C VAL A 483 -12.13 -25.51 4.51
N ASP A 484 -13.05 -24.87 3.79
CA ASP A 484 -14.47 -25.25 3.73
C ASP A 484 -15.07 -24.86 2.40
N SER A 485 -16.17 -25.49 2.05
CA SER A 485 -16.95 -25.16 0.87
C SER A 485 -18.45 -25.30 1.15
N ASP A 486 -19.19 -24.23 0.95
CA ASP A 486 -20.66 -24.29 0.98
C ASP A 486 -21.20 -24.83 -0.35
N HIS A 487 -21.73 -26.05 -0.34
CA HIS A 487 -22.20 -26.75 -1.54
C HIS A 487 -23.43 -26.08 -2.15
N ALA A 488 -23.31 -25.67 -3.42
CA ALA A 488 -24.40 -25.14 -4.25
C ALA A 488 -25.16 -23.94 -3.63
N ALA A 489 -24.48 -23.13 -2.82
CA ALA A 489 -25.08 -22.01 -2.09
C ALA A 489 -25.67 -20.93 -3.01
N ASP A 490 -25.06 -20.67 -4.16
CA ASP A 490 -25.66 -19.79 -5.16
C ASP A 490 -26.84 -20.45 -5.84
N LYS A 491 -28.06 -20.11 -5.40
CA LYS A 491 -29.27 -20.76 -5.87
C LYS A 491 -29.50 -20.66 -7.38
N LYS A 492 -29.00 -19.62 -8.03
CA LYS A 492 -29.18 -19.41 -9.46
C LYS A 492 -28.17 -20.21 -10.29
N THR A 493 -26.91 -20.14 -9.96
CA THR A 493 -25.82 -20.80 -10.72
C THR A 493 -25.52 -22.19 -10.14
N ARG A 494 -26.05 -22.54 -8.97
CA ARG A 494 -25.75 -23.76 -8.24
C ARG A 494 -24.26 -23.98 -7.97
N ARG A 495 -23.47 -22.89 -8.01
CA ARG A 495 -22.05 -22.93 -7.68
C ARG A 495 -21.83 -22.86 -6.19
N SER A 496 -20.80 -23.53 -5.74
CA SER A 496 -20.33 -23.55 -4.37
C SER A 496 -19.46 -22.35 -4.05
N CYS A 497 -19.29 -22.02 -2.78
CA CYS A 497 -18.39 -20.99 -2.31
C CYS A 497 -17.17 -21.65 -1.65
N THR A 498 -15.97 -21.41 -2.16
CA THR A 498 -14.71 -21.78 -1.51
C THR A 498 -14.36 -20.77 -0.43
N GLY A 499 -14.02 -21.27 0.77
CA GLY A 499 -13.42 -20.50 1.86
C GLY A 499 -12.15 -21.17 2.35
N TYR A 500 -11.06 -20.40 2.51
CA TYR A 500 -9.90 -20.86 3.25
C TYR A 500 -9.24 -19.71 4.01
N ILE A 501 -8.54 -20.06 5.08
CA ILE A 501 -7.77 -19.12 5.88
C ILE A 501 -6.51 -19.79 6.40
N PHE A 502 -5.37 -19.14 6.20
CA PHE A 502 -4.07 -19.58 6.69
C PHE A 502 -3.67 -18.77 7.91
N TYR A 503 -3.23 -19.47 8.93
CA TYR A 503 -2.67 -18.93 10.15
C TYR A 503 -1.17 -19.14 10.21
N SER A 504 -0.45 -18.16 10.73
CA SER A 504 0.94 -18.27 11.11
C SER A 504 1.14 -17.53 12.43
N ARG A 505 1.77 -18.19 13.39
CA ARG A 505 2.15 -17.60 14.69
C ARG A 505 0.97 -16.92 15.42
N GLY A 506 -0.17 -17.59 15.44
CA GLY A 506 -1.37 -17.17 16.15
C GLY A 506 -2.36 -16.36 15.33
N GLY A 507 -1.97 -15.67 14.26
CA GLY A 507 -2.84 -14.80 13.48
C GLY A 507 -3.02 -15.20 12.01
N PRO A 508 -4.12 -14.78 11.37
CA PRO A 508 -4.35 -15.05 9.95
C PRO A 508 -3.42 -14.21 9.06
N ILE A 509 -2.78 -14.88 8.07
CA ILE A 509 -1.88 -14.22 7.11
C ILE A 509 -2.43 -14.22 5.69
N SER A 510 -3.25 -15.19 5.30
CA SER A 510 -3.91 -15.26 4.01
C SER A 510 -5.32 -15.86 4.15
N TRP A 511 -6.27 -15.35 3.39
CA TRP A 511 -7.67 -15.85 3.37
C TRP A 511 -8.33 -15.58 2.03
N ARG A 512 -9.39 -16.32 1.79
CA ARG A 512 -10.22 -16.18 0.59
C ARG A 512 -11.65 -16.59 0.83
N SER A 513 -12.57 -15.83 0.27
CA SER A 513 -13.98 -16.22 0.07
C SER A 513 -14.31 -16.00 -1.41
N ARG A 514 -14.64 -17.07 -2.15
CA ARG A 514 -14.84 -16.99 -3.60
C ARG A 514 -15.85 -18.01 -4.10
N LEU A 515 -16.73 -17.58 -5.02
CA LEU A 515 -17.58 -18.50 -5.77
C LEU A 515 -16.72 -19.38 -6.69
N GLN A 516 -16.93 -20.69 -6.67
CA GLN A 516 -16.25 -21.65 -7.55
C GLN A 516 -16.60 -21.39 -9.03
N ASN A 517 -15.67 -21.71 -9.92
CA ASN A 517 -15.86 -21.49 -11.37
C ASN A 517 -16.80 -22.51 -12.01
N SER A 518 -16.91 -23.71 -11.45
CA SER A 518 -17.77 -24.82 -11.87
C SER A 518 -18.81 -25.16 -10.81
N THR A 519 -19.84 -25.85 -11.20
CA THR A 519 -20.79 -26.50 -10.27
C THR A 519 -20.22 -27.83 -9.83
N SER A 520 -20.39 -28.15 -8.55
CA SER A 520 -19.97 -29.43 -7.96
C SER A 520 -21.19 -30.35 -7.85
N LEU A 521 -21.02 -31.64 -8.14
CA LEU A 521 -22.09 -32.65 -8.09
C LEU A 521 -22.32 -33.18 -6.68
N SER A 522 -21.36 -32.97 -5.79
CA SER A 522 -21.47 -33.40 -4.37
C SER A 522 -20.75 -32.39 -3.44
N THR A 523 -21.07 -32.50 -2.14
CA THR A 523 -20.35 -31.74 -1.09
C THR A 523 -18.85 -32.07 -1.11
N THR A 524 -18.51 -33.37 -1.18
CA THR A 524 -17.12 -33.83 -1.25
C THR A 524 -16.35 -33.23 -2.43
N GLU A 525 -16.98 -33.10 -3.59
CA GLU A 525 -16.35 -32.46 -4.73
C GLU A 525 -16.10 -30.98 -4.49
N ALA A 526 -17.06 -30.27 -3.90
CA ALA A 526 -16.92 -28.86 -3.59
C ALA A 526 -15.77 -28.62 -2.59
N GLU A 527 -15.67 -29.43 -1.53
CA GLU A 527 -14.58 -29.40 -0.57
C GLU A 527 -13.21 -29.72 -1.20
N PHE A 528 -13.18 -30.73 -2.06
CA PHE A 528 -11.98 -31.11 -2.77
C PHE A 528 -11.45 -30.00 -3.69
N GLN A 529 -12.35 -29.24 -4.34
CA GLN A 529 -11.99 -28.05 -5.11
C GLN A 529 -11.44 -26.95 -4.19
N ALA A 530 -12.05 -26.72 -3.03
CA ALA A 530 -11.62 -25.73 -2.07
C ALA A 530 -10.22 -26.06 -1.50
N ALA A 531 -10.00 -27.33 -1.13
CA ALA A 531 -8.72 -27.82 -0.64
C ALA A 531 -7.61 -27.70 -1.70
N SER A 532 -7.94 -27.93 -2.98
CA SER A 532 -6.99 -27.75 -4.09
C SER A 532 -6.60 -26.28 -4.30
N ASP A 533 -7.56 -25.36 -4.26
CA ASP A 533 -7.30 -23.92 -4.33
C ASP A 533 -6.42 -23.44 -3.16
N ALA A 534 -6.72 -23.88 -1.94
CA ALA A 534 -5.92 -23.61 -0.75
C ALA A 534 -4.48 -24.21 -0.86
N GLY A 535 -4.38 -25.42 -1.44
CA GLY A 535 -3.09 -26.07 -1.69
C GLY A 535 -2.15 -25.25 -2.58
N CYS A 536 -2.68 -24.57 -3.59
CA CYS A 536 -1.89 -23.67 -4.43
C CYS A 536 -1.34 -22.47 -3.64
N GLU A 537 -2.15 -21.87 -2.77
CA GLU A 537 -1.72 -20.78 -1.88
C GLU A 537 -0.68 -21.28 -0.87
N ASN A 538 -0.87 -22.50 -0.34
CA ASN A 538 0.05 -23.14 0.61
C ASN A 538 1.48 -23.22 0.07
N ILE A 539 1.67 -23.64 -1.20
CA ILE A 539 2.98 -23.74 -1.81
C ILE A 539 3.71 -22.41 -1.77
N TRP A 540 3.02 -21.33 -2.14
CA TRP A 540 3.59 -20.01 -2.13
C TRP A 540 3.92 -19.52 -0.71
N LEU A 541 3.00 -19.72 0.25
CA LEU A 541 3.22 -19.36 1.66
C LEU A 541 4.38 -20.15 2.29
N ARG A 542 4.48 -21.46 2.02
CA ARG A 542 5.59 -22.27 2.51
C ARG A 542 6.93 -21.75 1.99
N ARG A 543 6.99 -21.37 0.69
CA ARG A 543 8.18 -20.76 0.11
C ARG A 543 8.57 -19.48 0.83
N LEU A 544 7.61 -18.55 0.98
CA LEU A 544 7.83 -17.27 1.65
C LEU A 544 8.28 -17.43 3.12
N LEU A 545 7.54 -18.22 3.89
CA LEU A 545 7.86 -18.47 5.30
C LEU A 545 9.19 -19.24 5.46
N GLY A 546 9.51 -20.09 4.50
CA GLY A 546 10.78 -20.77 4.41
C GLY A 546 11.94 -19.79 4.35
N GLU A 547 11.84 -18.75 3.55
CA GLU A 547 12.87 -17.73 3.47
C GLU A 547 13.07 -17.03 4.83
N TYR A 548 11.97 -16.70 5.55
CA TYR A 548 12.05 -16.09 6.88
C TYR A 548 12.62 -17.03 7.95
N THR A 549 12.28 -18.32 7.89
CA THR A 549 12.75 -19.33 8.86
C THR A 549 14.20 -19.68 8.63
N ASN A 550 14.71 -19.66 7.39
CA ASN A 550 16.14 -19.87 7.10
C ASN A 550 17.02 -18.83 7.76
N LEU A 551 16.55 -17.59 7.86
CA LEU A 551 17.20 -16.55 8.66
C LEU A 551 17.32 -16.96 10.14
N ALA A 552 16.34 -17.69 10.67
CA ALA A 552 16.35 -18.19 12.05
C ALA A 552 17.15 -19.49 12.22
N ILE A 553 17.18 -20.40 11.23
CA ILE A 553 17.89 -21.71 11.28
C ILE A 553 19.39 -21.53 11.10
N THR A 554 19.84 -20.58 10.29
CA THR A 554 21.27 -20.19 10.26
C THR A 554 21.76 -19.77 11.64
N ARG A 555 20.85 -19.30 12.49
CA ARG A 555 21.05 -18.95 13.90
C ARG A 555 21.38 -20.15 14.78
N ILE A 556 20.87 -21.34 14.46
CA ILE A 556 21.03 -22.55 15.30
C ILE A 556 22.29 -23.32 14.94
N ASN A 557 22.71 -23.33 13.66
CA ASN A 557 23.75 -24.22 13.16
C ASN A 557 25.08 -23.55 12.74
N GLY A 558 25.20 -22.22 12.86
CA GLY A 558 26.46 -21.50 12.54
C GLY A 558 26.92 -21.62 11.07
N LEU A 559 26.04 -22.05 10.18
CA LEU A 559 26.35 -22.22 8.76
C LEU A 559 26.26 -20.88 8.01
N LEU A 560 27.43 -20.39 7.61
CA LEU A 560 27.56 -19.23 6.71
C LEU A 560 27.01 -19.56 5.33
N VAL A 561 26.05 -18.79 4.85
CA VAL A 561 25.63 -18.85 3.45
C VAL A 561 26.73 -18.20 2.59
N PRO A 562 27.30 -18.91 1.60
CA PRO A 562 28.36 -18.37 0.75
C PRO A 562 27.89 -17.18 -0.08
N LYS A 563 28.80 -16.23 -0.39
CA LYS A 563 28.55 -15.05 -1.23
C LYS A 563 28.04 -15.38 -2.66
N ASP A 564 28.23 -16.63 -3.11
CA ASP A 564 27.88 -17.10 -4.46
C ASP A 564 26.56 -17.90 -4.46
N PHE A 565 25.67 -17.62 -3.53
CA PHE A 565 24.47 -18.40 -3.32
C PHE A 565 23.41 -18.12 -4.40
N GLU A 566 23.19 -19.08 -5.30
CA GLU A 566 22.10 -19.04 -6.27
C GLU A 566 20.75 -19.38 -5.60
N ALA A 567 19.82 -18.44 -5.60
CA ALA A 567 18.48 -18.55 -5.01
C ALA A 567 17.69 -19.85 -5.33
N PRO A 568 17.88 -20.55 -6.47
CA PRO A 568 17.17 -21.79 -6.78
C PRO A 568 17.47 -22.96 -5.84
N LYS A 569 18.68 -23.05 -5.29
CA LYS A 569 19.07 -24.18 -4.42
C LYS A 569 18.50 -24.08 -2.99
N MET A 570 18.30 -22.88 -2.49
CA MET A 570 17.66 -22.65 -1.17
C MET A 570 16.18 -23.04 -1.16
N THR A 571 15.46 -22.76 -2.25
CA THR A 571 14.05 -23.09 -2.36
C THR A 571 13.78 -24.60 -2.41
N GLN A 572 14.71 -25.39 -2.93
CA GLN A 572 14.58 -26.84 -3.02
C GLN A 572 14.63 -27.50 -1.62
N GLN A 573 15.58 -27.11 -0.76
CA GLN A 573 15.72 -27.66 0.61
C GLN A 573 14.53 -27.38 1.53
N PHE A 574 13.80 -26.27 1.31
CA PHE A 574 12.63 -25.92 2.12
C PHE A 574 11.35 -26.65 1.70
N PHE A 575 11.24 -27.06 0.44
CA PHE A 575 10.18 -27.96 0.00
C PHE A 575 10.32 -29.36 0.63
N ASP A 576 11.54 -29.71 1.03
CA ASP A 576 11.88 -30.99 1.69
C ASP A 576 11.64 -30.97 3.21
N SER A 577 11.01 -29.92 3.79
CA SER A 577 10.63 -29.96 5.20
C SER A 577 9.60 -31.09 5.40
N GLU A 578 9.97 -32.10 6.18
CA GLU A 578 9.14 -33.27 6.48
C GLU A 578 7.81 -32.96 7.18
N VAL A 579 7.61 -31.70 7.58
CA VAL A 579 6.42 -31.25 8.31
C VAL A 579 5.39 -30.66 7.35
N PRO A 580 4.30 -31.36 7.05
CA PRO A 580 3.23 -30.86 6.20
C PRO A 580 2.46 -29.70 6.86
N THR A 581 1.91 -28.80 6.06
CA THR A 581 0.90 -27.85 6.53
C THR A 581 -0.39 -28.61 6.88
N MET A 582 -0.93 -28.43 8.07
CA MET A 582 -2.17 -29.05 8.50
C MET A 582 -3.36 -28.30 7.89
N PHE A 583 -4.18 -29.01 7.13
CA PHE A 583 -5.43 -28.53 6.55
C PHE A 583 -6.61 -29.07 7.36
N HIS A 584 -7.26 -28.20 8.10
CA HIS A 584 -8.44 -28.54 8.91
C HIS A 584 -9.67 -28.58 8.00
N GLU A 585 -10.24 -29.79 7.82
CA GLU A 585 -11.32 -30.12 6.91
C GLU A 585 -12.42 -30.87 7.68
N ASP A 586 -13.69 -30.54 7.50
CA ASP A 586 -14.78 -31.23 8.20
C ASP A 586 -15.47 -32.34 7.37
N ASN A 587 -15.11 -32.45 6.09
CA ASN A 587 -15.63 -33.50 5.21
C ASN A 587 -14.70 -34.72 5.15
N ILE A 588 -15.05 -35.78 5.86
CA ILE A 588 -14.29 -37.05 5.89
C ILE A 588 -14.12 -37.64 4.48
N GLY A 589 -15.12 -37.45 3.59
CA GLY A 589 -15.05 -37.90 2.20
C GLY A 589 -13.93 -37.20 1.43
N CYS A 590 -13.78 -35.89 1.61
CA CYS A 590 -12.68 -35.10 1.03
C CYS A 590 -11.33 -35.59 1.52
N ILE A 591 -11.16 -35.79 2.84
CA ILE A 591 -9.93 -36.29 3.45
C ILE A 591 -9.53 -37.63 2.82
N LYS A 592 -10.44 -38.61 2.85
CA LYS A 592 -10.18 -39.94 2.26
C LYS A 592 -9.84 -39.88 0.78
N CYS A 593 -10.55 -39.07 0.01
CA CYS A 593 -10.26 -38.88 -1.43
C CYS A 593 -8.90 -38.24 -1.70
N SER A 594 -8.40 -37.41 -0.79
CA SER A 594 -7.07 -36.80 -0.94
C SER A 594 -5.91 -37.76 -0.66
N GLU A 595 -6.13 -38.75 0.21
CA GLU A 595 -5.13 -39.75 0.64
C GLU A 595 -5.08 -41.00 -0.24
N ASP A 596 -6.23 -41.40 -0.84
CA ASP A 596 -6.33 -42.66 -1.59
C ASP A 596 -6.07 -42.45 -3.09
N PRO A 597 -4.99 -43.05 -3.63
CA PRO A 597 -4.71 -43.00 -5.07
C PRO A 597 -5.69 -43.78 -5.92
N VAL A 598 -6.42 -44.74 -5.37
CA VAL A 598 -7.25 -45.74 -6.11
C VAL A 598 -8.71 -45.27 -6.32
N LEU A 599 -9.19 -44.27 -5.57
CA LEU A 599 -10.59 -43.79 -5.68
C LEU A 599 -10.90 -43.00 -6.97
N HIS A 600 -10.13 -43.20 -8.05
CA HIS A 600 -10.35 -42.57 -9.34
C HIS A 600 -11.73 -42.82 -9.95
N GLY A 601 -12.37 -43.95 -9.66
CA GLY A 601 -13.68 -44.31 -10.24
C GLY A 601 -14.82 -43.36 -9.86
N ARG A 602 -14.84 -42.88 -8.62
CA ARG A 602 -15.85 -41.96 -8.09
C ARG A 602 -15.59 -40.49 -8.39
N MET A 603 -14.39 -40.14 -8.88
CA MET A 603 -13.91 -38.77 -9.10
C MET A 603 -13.65 -38.47 -10.58
N LYS A 604 -14.04 -39.34 -11.52
CA LYS A 604 -13.80 -39.20 -12.97
C LYS A 604 -14.35 -37.89 -13.57
N HIS A 605 -15.37 -37.32 -12.94
CA HIS A 605 -16.00 -36.06 -13.38
C HIS A 605 -15.33 -34.80 -12.86
N ILE A 606 -14.37 -34.93 -11.91
CA ILE A 606 -13.67 -33.77 -11.34
C ILE A 606 -12.56 -33.34 -12.30
N ASP A 607 -12.50 -32.05 -12.58
CA ASP A 607 -11.47 -31.44 -13.43
C ASP A 607 -10.06 -31.78 -12.88
N ILE A 608 -9.16 -32.20 -13.76
CA ILE A 608 -7.79 -32.63 -13.47
C ILE A 608 -7.04 -31.65 -12.55
N LYS A 609 -7.26 -30.34 -12.74
CA LYS A 609 -6.62 -29.30 -11.93
C LYS A 609 -6.87 -29.43 -10.44
N TYR A 610 -8.01 -30.01 -10.04
CA TYR A 610 -8.35 -30.19 -8.63
C TYR A 610 -7.71 -31.43 -8.00
N HIS A 611 -7.22 -32.37 -8.83
CA HIS A 611 -6.42 -33.50 -8.34
C HIS A 611 -5.06 -33.08 -7.77
N LYS A 612 -4.69 -31.82 -7.94
CA LYS A 612 -3.44 -31.24 -7.39
C LYS A 612 -3.32 -31.43 -5.86
N ILE A 613 -4.43 -31.44 -5.13
CA ILE A 613 -4.40 -31.68 -3.68
C ILE A 613 -3.83 -33.06 -3.33
N LYS A 614 -4.08 -34.11 -4.15
CA LYS A 614 -3.48 -35.45 -3.95
C LYS A 614 -1.96 -35.41 -4.07
N GLU A 615 -1.44 -34.65 -5.03
CA GLU A 615 0.00 -34.44 -5.19
C GLU A 615 0.58 -33.75 -3.94
N PHE A 616 -0.11 -32.72 -3.42
CA PHE A 616 0.33 -32.03 -2.21
C PHE A 616 0.34 -32.92 -0.97
N VAL A 617 -0.60 -33.84 -0.86
CA VAL A 617 -0.64 -34.83 0.22
C VAL A 617 0.46 -35.88 0.02
N ALA A 618 0.62 -36.43 -1.19
CA ALA A 618 1.66 -37.41 -1.50
C ALA A 618 3.07 -36.86 -1.27
N ASN A 619 3.31 -35.58 -1.63
CA ASN A 619 4.60 -34.90 -1.43
C ASN A 619 4.77 -34.33 -0.01
N LYS A 620 3.89 -34.64 0.92
CA LYS A 620 3.91 -34.15 2.31
C LYS A 620 3.93 -32.63 2.45
N THR A 621 3.47 -31.87 1.45
CA THR A 621 3.35 -30.42 1.55
C THR A 621 2.07 -29.98 2.26
N ALA A 622 1.04 -30.83 2.24
CA ALA A 622 -0.20 -30.66 2.98
C ALA A 622 -0.63 -31.99 3.60
N LYS A 623 -1.34 -31.92 4.72
CA LYS A 623 -2.02 -33.06 5.34
C LYS A 623 -3.41 -32.63 5.77
N LEU A 624 -4.46 -33.25 5.22
CA LEU A 624 -5.82 -33.00 5.64
C LEU A 624 -6.07 -33.71 6.97
N ILE A 625 -6.64 -32.99 7.93
CA ILE A 625 -7.01 -33.52 9.24
C ILE A 625 -8.46 -33.13 9.56
N TYR A 626 -9.18 -34.04 10.19
CA TYR A 626 -10.56 -33.80 10.53
C TYR A 626 -10.73 -32.74 11.62
N VAL A 627 -11.63 -31.80 11.39
CA VAL A 627 -12.13 -30.86 12.39
C VAL A 627 -13.66 -30.93 12.46
N PRO A 628 -14.26 -30.97 13.64
CA PRO A 628 -15.73 -30.93 13.74
C PRO A 628 -16.29 -29.61 13.19
N THR A 629 -17.40 -29.62 12.46
CA THR A 629 -18.01 -28.46 11.80
C THR A 629 -18.20 -27.25 12.73
N HIS A 630 -18.61 -27.47 13.98
CA HIS A 630 -18.78 -26.38 14.95
C HIS A 630 -17.45 -25.68 15.33
N ARG A 631 -16.32 -26.24 14.92
CA ARG A 631 -14.94 -25.71 15.10
C ARG A 631 -14.31 -25.26 13.78
N GLN A 632 -15.00 -25.41 12.64
CA GLN A 632 -14.50 -25.03 11.33
C GLN A 632 -14.50 -23.50 11.16
N ILE A 633 -13.32 -22.89 11.27
CA ILE A 633 -13.18 -21.42 11.15
C ILE A 633 -13.54 -20.95 9.73
N ALA A 634 -13.24 -21.73 8.70
CA ALA A 634 -13.48 -21.38 7.32
C ALA A 634 -14.99 -21.27 6.97
N ASP A 635 -15.90 -21.78 7.81
CA ASP A 635 -17.35 -21.57 7.70
C ASP A 635 -17.75 -20.11 7.59
N LEU A 636 -17.01 -19.21 8.27
CA LEU A 636 -17.20 -17.76 8.18
C LEU A 636 -16.97 -17.19 6.78
N LEU A 637 -16.23 -17.91 5.95
CA LEU A 637 -15.84 -17.49 4.61
C LEU A 637 -16.75 -18.07 3.51
N THR A 638 -17.66 -18.98 3.88
CA THR A 638 -18.49 -19.74 2.92
C THR A 638 -19.99 -19.52 3.12
N LYS A 639 -20.44 -19.26 4.35
CA LYS A 639 -21.88 -19.21 4.69
C LYS A 639 -22.22 -18.15 5.74
N SER A 640 -23.52 -17.77 5.77
CA SER A 640 -24.05 -16.94 6.86
C SER A 640 -24.29 -17.81 8.08
N LEU A 641 -23.76 -17.40 9.24
CA LEU A 641 -23.86 -18.16 10.48
C LEU A 641 -24.77 -17.47 11.51
N PRO A 642 -25.42 -18.23 12.41
CA PRO A 642 -26.09 -17.70 13.57
C PRO A 642 -25.15 -16.87 14.43
N LYS A 643 -25.67 -15.82 15.08
CA LYS A 643 -24.90 -14.84 15.86
C LYS A 643 -23.87 -15.47 16.81
N ALA A 644 -24.28 -16.44 17.62
CA ALA A 644 -23.39 -17.06 18.62
C ALA A 644 -22.22 -17.80 17.97
N THR A 645 -22.52 -18.61 16.93
CA THR A 645 -21.48 -19.35 16.16
C THR A 645 -20.56 -18.38 15.44
N PHE A 646 -21.14 -17.36 14.77
CA PHE A 646 -20.37 -16.35 14.07
C PHE A 646 -19.36 -15.65 15.02
N GLN A 647 -19.81 -15.13 16.14
CA GLN A 647 -18.96 -14.42 17.10
C GLN A 647 -17.84 -15.31 17.63
N LYS A 648 -18.15 -16.56 17.99
CA LYS A 648 -17.19 -17.53 18.49
C LYS A 648 -16.06 -17.82 17.48
N LEU A 649 -16.41 -18.07 16.22
CA LEU A 649 -15.41 -18.33 15.16
C LEU A 649 -14.68 -17.05 14.72
N ARG A 650 -15.38 -15.90 14.68
CA ARG A 650 -14.77 -14.59 14.37
C ARG A 650 -13.64 -14.27 15.33
N ASP A 651 -13.82 -14.53 16.62
CA ASP A 651 -12.83 -14.23 17.65
C ASP A 651 -11.53 -15.04 17.49
N CYS A 652 -11.50 -16.03 16.60
CA CYS A 652 -10.29 -16.68 16.12
C CYS A 652 -9.61 -15.92 14.96
N MET A 653 -10.30 -15.00 14.28
CA MET A 653 -9.78 -14.27 13.13
C MET A 653 -9.37 -12.83 13.49
N VAL A 654 -10.24 -12.15 14.22
CA VAL A 654 -10.08 -10.73 14.59
C VAL A 654 -10.58 -10.50 16.00
N ILE A 655 -9.91 -9.63 16.73
CA ILE A 655 -10.27 -9.29 18.12
C ILE A 655 -10.17 -7.78 18.36
N ASP A 656 -10.82 -7.33 19.42
CA ASP A 656 -10.54 -6.05 20.06
C ASP A 656 -9.71 -6.31 21.34
N PRO A 657 -8.41 -6.06 21.32
CA PRO A 657 -7.54 -6.36 22.46
C PRO A 657 -7.83 -5.51 23.71
N PHE A 658 -8.60 -4.41 23.55
CA PHE A 658 -8.90 -3.47 24.64
C PHE A 658 -10.24 -3.73 25.33
N ASN A 659 -11.15 -4.50 24.68
CA ASN A 659 -12.48 -4.82 25.23
C ASN A 659 -12.62 -6.28 25.67
N SER A 660 -11.67 -7.15 25.39
CA SER A 660 -11.80 -8.59 25.59
C SER A 660 -11.45 -9.11 26.99
N GLY A 661 -11.39 -8.25 28.00
CA GLY A 661 -11.01 -8.65 29.39
C GLY A 661 -9.57 -9.15 29.54
N ASN A 662 -8.81 -9.20 28.47
CA ASN A 662 -7.37 -9.46 28.48
C ASN A 662 -6.63 -8.18 28.82
N THR A 663 -5.76 -8.24 29.83
CA THR A 663 -5.03 -7.15 30.45
C THR A 663 -3.93 -6.53 29.57
N TYR A 664 -4.27 -6.16 28.32
CA TYR A 664 -3.43 -5.24 27.56
C TYR A 664 -3.91 -3.82 27.89
N ASN A 665 -3.37 -3.25 28.97
CA ASN A 665 -3.73 -1.92 29.44
C ASN A 665 -3.44 -0.85 28.38
N LYS A 666 -4.32 0.17 28.33
CA LYS A 666 -4.28 1.37 27.47
C LYS A 666 -3.07 2.31 27.77
N THR A 667 -1.93 1.80 28.16
CA THR A 667 -0.74 2.60 28.44
C THR A 667 0.33 2.36 27.37
N SER A 668 0.21 3.07 26.27
CA SER A 668 1.32 3.63 25.49
C SER A 668 0.76 4.46 24.33
#